data_06540cd1f5091e7aa35edc6fdb3fdb8b
#
_entry.id   06540cd1f5091e7aa35edc6fdb3fdb8b
#
_cell.length_a   1.000
_cell.length_b   1.000
_cell.length_c   1.000
_cell.angle_alpha   90.00
_cell.angle_beta   90.00
_cell.angle_gamma   90.00
#
_symmetry.space_group_name_H-M   'P 1'
#
loop_
_entity.id
_entity.type
_entity.pdbx_description
1 polymer ?
#
loop_
_entity_poly.entity_id
_entity_poly.type
_entity_poly.pdbx_seq_one_letter_code
_entity_poly.pdbx_strand_id
1 'polypeptide(L)'
;MRSHKFNDVVSLAILLPVLLSVVRSAGAQQNEQVTVDTSQAVNSFSPLRALGGSIDRQRGGTTQEEIEKHTEWVLTGPVLQDLLGAGWGTVSYRQNTELQVEAWHWNPRGTWSNPAKKEGYFAGNAEPTSLKIVHSWAYPLPHRGATLGDGNGWSRITDGDPKTYWKSNPYLTKAYTGEDDSLHPQWVMVDLGAKVDINAIQIAWANPYATRYYVQFWTGDVEPFYKGINQGSWQTFPMGSALSGRGGTPTLKLANWTIPVQYLRIWMKESSNTCDTHGAQDKRNCMGYAINELFIGTLSADGKFTDIVKHMPNRHQTITWPSSVDPWHSASDLDYRRGDQIGFDFFFDSGVTRTLPTMVPIAMLYATPEDAANEIAYLYKRKYPISWIEMGEEADGQRMLPEDYAALYVQFARAIHKLVPQARLGGPPFEGTPGDVDGWADADGRVSFLGRFVDYLRAHHALQDFSFFSFEHYPCMGTHLCGDWDSLDMEPGWVNHVVQAWKDNGLPANIPFFMTEGNDLGEGSPHTVKSALWLADYVGAMMTAGAGGTYYFHYIASPGPGGRGFLSVDEQNHATYSPQYLATQVITQEWVQPVDKVHKLYKATSDVLDRNGNEIITAYPVERPDGRWSVMLINKDEKNDHSVRVRFNDPATGKTRFFTGTVDRAVFGPAEYQWHPDPDPVADAARQSAVPPVAVAQPAGDAEDGDAPVGLRRGGGSGHADPDGPMSKSAVMADGADTLYDLPKASIVVLRGNLGSQ
;
A
#
# COMPACT_ATOMS: atom_id res chain seq x y z
N MET A 1 52.29 30.53 22.36
CA MET A 1 53.44 31.26 21.80
C MET A 1 53.16 31.60 20.35
N ARG A 2 53.24 32.90 20.05
CA ARG A 2 53.24 33.62 18.74
C ARG A 2 51.95 33.45 17.90
N SER A 3 50.95 34.32 17.83
CA SER A 3 50.90 35.80 17.52
C SER A 3 51.56 36.18 16.21
N HIS A 4 50.75 36.53 15.24
CA HIS A 4 51.05 37.67 14.35
C HIS A 4 49.77 38.33 13.83
N LYS A 5 49.75 39.63 14.06
CA LYS A 5 48.78 40.66 13.67
C LYS A 5 49.15 41.26 12.29
N PHE A 6 48.24 42.08 11.80
CA PHE A 6 48.37 43.22 10.86
C PHE A 6 48.05 42.90 9.42
N ASN A 7 47.37 43.74 8.65
CA ASN A 7 47.15 45.18 8.70
C ASN A 7 45.92 45.59 7.89
N ASP A 8 45.29 46.67 8.36
CA ASP A 8 44.31 47.49 7.63
C ASP A 8 44.96 48.20 6.46
N VAL A 9 44.22 48.29 5.33
CA VAL A 9 44.41 49.34 4.31
C VAL A 9 43.04 49.92 3.92
N VAL A 10 42.87 51.17 4.37
CA VAL A 10 41.80 52.07 3.96
C VAL A 10 42.10 52.54 2.53
N SER A 11 41.19 52.34 1.60
CA SER A 11 41.23 53.03 0.31
C SER A 11 39.89 53.66 0.01
N LEU A 12 39.95 54.96 -0.08
CA LEU A 12 38.95 55.93 -0.49
C LEU A 12 38.54 55.65 -1.95
N ALA A 13 37.28 55.38 -2.23
CA ALA A 13 36.76 55.23 -3.57
C ALA A 13 35.75 56.34 -3.89
N ILE A 14 36.06 57.06 -4.92
CA ILE A 14 35.36 58.18 -5.52
C ILE A 14 34.03 57.69 -6.15
N LEU A 15 32.91 58.29 -5.78
CA LEU A 15 31.63 58.11 -6.42
C LEU A 15 31.57 58.82 -7.79
N LEU A 16 31.43 58.04 -8.85
CA LEU A 16 30.90 58.51 -10.14
C LEU A 16 29.50 57.87 -10.34
N PRO A 17 28.46 58.63 -10.65
CA PRO A 17 27.17 58.06 -11.03
C PRO A 17 27.23 57.64 -12.48
N VAL A 18 27.26 56.35 -12.74
CA VAL A 18 26.99 55.79 -14.07
C VAL A 18 25.48 55.58 -14.18
N LEU A 19 24.84 56.41 -15.01
CA LEU A 19 23.48 56.14 -15.52
C LEU A 19 23.54 54.87 -16.36
N LEU A 20 23.16 53.75 -15.78
CA LEU A 20 22.82 52.54 -16.53
C LEU A 20 21.37 52.70 -17.01
N SER A 21 21.25 53.07 -18.30
CA SER A 21 20.01 52.85 -19.05
C SER A 21 19.71 51.37 -19.07
N VAL A 22 18.69 50.93 -18.30
CA VAL A 22 18.12 49.61 -18.39
C VAL A 22 17.45 49.49 -19.77
N VAL A 23 18.20 49.02 -20.75
CA VAL A 23 17.62 48.45 -21.96
C VAL A 23 16.97 47.13 -21.46
N ARG A 24 15.66 47.16 -21.24
CA ARG A 24 14.88 45.91 -21.22
C ARG A 24 15.06 45.29 -22.61
N SER A 25 16.00 44.38 -22.75
CA SER A 25 15.95 43.41 -23.82
C SER A 25 14.61 42.69 -23.66
N ALA A 26 13.69 42.92 -24.61
CA ALA A 26 12.62 41.97 -24.85
C ALA A 26 13.33 40.64 -25.13
N GLY A 27 13.51 39.81 -24.10
CA GLY A 27 13.95 38.46 -24.29
C GLY A 27 12.96 37.82 -25.26
N ALA A 28 13.47 37.31 -26.36
CA ALA A 28 12.68 36.44 -27.21
C ALA A 28 12.10 35.37 -26.27
N GLN A 29 10.80 35.31 -26.15
CA GLN A 29 10.10 34.32 -25.38
C GLN A 29 10.56 32.99 -25.95
N GLN A 30 11.41 32.28 -25.21
CA GLN A 30 11.93 31.00 -25.64
C GLN A 30 10.71 30.11 -25.68
N ASN A 31 10.27 29.70 -26.87
CA ASN A 31 9.07 28.93 -27.03
C ASN A 31 9.26 27.57 -26.31
N GLU A 32 8.53 27.38 -25.27
CA GLU A 32 8.49 26.14 -24.48
C GLU A 32 8.13 24.94 -25.37
N GLN A 33 8.77 23.80 -25.12
CA GLN A 33 8.68 22.69 -26.05
C GLN A 33 8.55 21.36 -25.35
N VAL A 34 7.61 20.54 -25.82
CA VAL A 34 7.48 19.13 -25.51
C VAL A 34 7.94 18.32 -26.73
N THR A 35 8.88 17.43 -26.50
CA THR A 35 9.44 16.53 -27.52
C THR A 35 9.06 15.10 -27.27
N VAL A 36 8.34 14.47 -28.20
CA VAL A 36 7.95 13.06 -28.18
C VAL A 36 8.95 12.26 -29.01
N ASP A 37 9.54 11.22 -28.42
CA ASP A 37 10.37 10.26 -29.15
C ASP A 37 9.48 9.14 -29.72
N THR A 38 9.34 9.13 -31.04
CA THR A 38 8.52 8.16 -31.76
C THR A 38 9.29 6.94 -32.29
N SER A 39 10.58 6.81 -31.94
CA SER A 39 11.40 5.69 -32.40
C SER A 39 10.95 4.33 -31.87
N GLN A 40 10.52 4.30 -30.60
CA GLN A 40 10.08 3.09 -29.92
C GLN A 40 9.02 3.40 -28.87
N ALA A 41 7.96 2.61 -28.84
CA ALA A 41 7.01 2.63 -27.75
C ALA A 41 7.68 2.09 -26.47
N VAL A 42 7.50 2.81 -25.35
CA VAL A 42 8.02 2.40 -24.03
C VAL A 42 7.06 1.44 -23.33
N ASN A 43 5.78 1.47 -23.70
CA ASN A 43 4.78 0.52 -23.23
C ASN A 43 3.69 0.29 -24.29
N SER A 44 2.98 -0.83 -24.15
CA SER A 44 1.81 -1.16 -24.96
C SER A 44 0.76 -1.82 -24.08
N PHE A 45 -0.41 -1.20 -23.98
CA PHE A 45 -1.45 -1.63 -23.04
C PHE A 45 -2.87 -1.47 -23.58
N SER A 46 -3.80 -2.26 -23.07
CA SER A 46 -5.23 -2.04 -23.23
C SER A 46 -5.76 -1.26 -22.02
N PRO A 47 -6.33 -0.05 -22.20
CA PRO A 47 -6.81 0.76 -21.07
C PRO A 47 -7.79 0.02 -20.17
N LEU A 48 -8.70 -0.77 -20.74
CA LEU A 48 -9.67 -1.52 -19.94
C LEU A 48 -9.06 -2.66 -19.12
N ARG A 49 -7.79 -3.03 -19.36
CA ARG A 49 -7.09 -4.08 -18.65
C ARG A 49 -5.95 -3.57 -17.77
N ALA A 50 -5.52 -2.34 -18.00
CA ALA A 50 -4.36 -1.77 -17.33
C ALA A 50 -4.69 -0.60 -16.40
N LEU A 51 -5.79 0.10 -16.65
CA LEU A 51 -6.20 1.26 -15.85
C LEU A 51 -7.45 0.88 -15.05
N GLY A 52 -7.31 0.75 -13.75
CA GLY A 52 -8.37 0.22 -12.92
C GLY A 52 -8.48 0.85 -11.54
N GLY A 53 -9.36 0.28 -10.75
CA GLY A 53 -9.57 0.67 -9.36
C GLY A 53 -9.56 -0.53 -8.42
N SER A 54 -9.09 -0.31 -7.22
CA SER A 54 -9.08 -1.28 -6.13
C SER A 54 -10.28 -1.06 -5.22
N ILE A 55 -11.01 -2.13 -4.95
CA ILE A 55 -12.17 -2.17 -4.06
C ILE A 55 -11.85 -3.13 -2.92
N ASP A 56 -11.71 -2.57 -1.75
CA ASP A 56 -11.57 -3.35 -0.52
C ASP A 56 -12.87 -4.02 -0.12
N ARG A 57 -12.77 -4.93 0.86
CA ARG A 57 -13.92 -5.55 1.50
C ARG A 57 -15.01 -4.52 1.80
N GLN A 58 -16.21 -4.79 1.33
CA GLN A 58 -17.36 -3.93 1.56
C GLN A 58 -18.14 -4.47 2.75
N ARG A 59 -18.14 -3.74 3.86
CA ARG A 59 -18.88 -4.13 5.05
C ARG A 59 -20.36 -3.83 4.86
N GLY A 60 -21.18 -4.83 5.13
CA GLY A 60 -22.63 -4.72 5.00
C GLY A 60 -23.33 -4.16 6.23
N GLY A 61 -22.69 -4.11 7.40
CA GLY A 61 -23.33 -3.77 8.68
C GLY A 61 -23.63 -5.01 9.53
N THR A 62 -24.31 -4.80 10.67
CA THR A 62 -24.60 -5.86 11.64
C THR A 62 -26.02 -6.42 11.54
N THR A 63 -26.90 -5.77 10.78
CA THR A 63 -28.27 -6.22 10.52
C THR A 63 -28.49 -6.50 9.05
N GLN A 64 -29.44 -7.38 8.73
CA GLN A 64 -29.80 -7.67 7.34
C GLN A 64 -30.25 -6.42 6.58
N GLU A 65 -30.96 -5.50 7.25
CA GLU A 65 -31.40 -4.25 6.65
C GLU A 65 -30.23 -3.31 6.34
N GLU A 66 -29.24 -3.22 7.23
CA GLU A 66 -28.01 -2.44 6.99
C GLU A 66 -27.19 -3.02 5.83
N ILE A 67 -27.07 -4.35 5.78
CA ILE A 67 -26.37 -5.06 4.70
C ILE A 67 -27.03 -4.78 3.35
N GLU A 68 -28.34 -4.95 3.26
CA GLU A 68 -29.10 -4.72 2.03
C GLU A 68 -29.02 -3.26 1.59
N LYS A 69 -29.17 -2.33 2.50
CA LYS A 69 -29.09 -0.90 2.24
C LYS A 69 -27.68 -0.49 1.81
N HIS A 70 -26.65 -0.98 2.47
CA HIS A 70 -25.26 -0.67 2.12
C HIS A 70 -24.87 -1.27 0.77
N THR A 71 -25.31 -2.49 0.50
CA THR A 71 -25.02 -3.18 -0.74
C THR A 71 -25.70 -2.51 -1.94
N GLU A 72 -26.96 -2.12 -1.80
CA GLU A 72 -27.66 -1.34 -2.83
C GLU A 72 -26.98 0.01 -3.06
N TRP A 73 -26.47 0.60 -2.00
CA TRP A 73 -25.87 1.92 -2.03
C TRP A 73 -24.49 1.94 -2.73
N VAL A 74 -23.64 0.93 -2.53
CA VAL A 74 -22.25 0.94 -3.03
C VAL A 74 -22.10 0.31 -4.40
N LEU A 75 -22.74 -0.83 -4.67
CA LEU A 75 -22.53 -1.62 -5.88
C LEU A 75 -23.78 -1.78 -6.74
N THR A 76 -24.86 -1.05 -6.48
CA THR A 76 -26.09 -1.13 -7.26
C THR A 76 -26.69 0.26 -7.54
N GLY A 77 -27.68 0.28 -8.45
CA GLY A 77 -28.45 1.48 -8.74
C GLY A 77 -27.64 2.67 -9.28
N PRO A 78 -28.01 3.90 -8.94
CA PRO A 78 -27.36 5.11 -9.45
C PRO A 78 -25.88 5.20 -9.04
N VAL A 79 -25.53 4.86 -7.82
CA VAL A 79 -24.14 4.95 -7.28
C VAL A 79 -23.18 4.11 -8.11
N LEU A 80 -23.57 2.89 -8.49
CA LEU A 80 -22.74 2.07 -9.37
C LEU A 80 -22.56 2.74 -10.75
N GLN A 81 -23.61 3.36 -11.29
CA GLN A 81 -23.50 4.06 -12.58
C GLN A 81 -22.55 5.26 -12.49
N ASP A 82 -22.58 5.98 -11.38
CA ASP A 82 -21.66 7.06 -11.13
C ASP A 82 -20.21 6.56 -11.02
N LEU A 83 -19.95 5.48 -10.28
CA LEU A 83 -18.64 4.85 -10.22
C LEU A 83 -18.14 4.44 -11.62
N LEU A 84 -18.99 3.77 -12.39
CA LEU A 84 -18.65 3.34 -13.75
C LEU A 84 -18.45 4.52 -14.71
N GLY A 85 -19.07 5.66 -14.44
CA GLY A 85 -18.93 6.91 -15.19
C GLY A 85 -17.53 7.49 -15.19
N ALA A 86 -16.71 7.15 -14.21
CA ALA A 86 -15.30 7.49 -14.20
C ALA A 86 -14.52 6.84 -15.35
N GLY A 87 -14.91 5.65 -15.77
CA GLY A 87 -14.33 4.96 -16.91
C GLY A 87 -13.18 4.01 -16.58
N TRP A 88 -12.85 3.79 -15.29
CA TRP A 88 -11.89 2.74 -14.92
C TRP A 88 -12.29 1.38 -15.53
N GLY A 89 -11.29 0.62 -16.00
CA GLY A 89 -11.49 -0.66 -16.65
C GLY A 89 -11.59 -1.82 -15.66
N THR A 90 -10.47 -2.51 -15.50
CA THR A 90 -10.33 -3.65 -14.58
C THR A 90 -10.50 -3.22 -13.13
N VAL A 91 -10.84 -4.17 -12.26
CA VAL A 91 -10.92 -3.93 -10.81
C VAL A 91 -10.09 -4.97 -10.07
N SER A 92 -9.60 -4.61 -8.89
CA SER A 92 -9.14 -5.53 -7.87
C SER A 92 -10.21 -5.57 -6.78
N TYR A 93 -10.67 -6.78 -6.41
CA TYR A 93 -11.62 -6.94 -5.30
C TYR A 93 -10.96 -7.68 -4.14
N ARG A 94 -10.76 -6.97 -3.04
CA ARG A 94 -9.98 -7.42 -1.90
C ARG A 94 -10.90 -7.82 -0.74
N GLN A 95 -11.77 -8.82 -0.99
CA GLN A 95 -12.69 -9.35 0.01
C GLN A 95 -11.95 -10.02 1.16
N ASN A 96 -10.93 -10.80 0.84
CA ASN A 96 -10.23 -11.66 1.77
C ASN A 96 -8.83 -11.09 2.03
N THR A 97 -8.78 -9.94 2.69
CA THR A 97 -7.55 -9.21 2.97
C THR A 97 -6.98 -9.56 4.34
N GLU A 98 -5.68 -9.46 4.48
CA GLU A 98 -4.93 -9.70 5.71
C GLU A 98 -4.67 -8.42 6.50
N LEU A 99 -5.09 -7.27 5.97
CA LEU A 99 -4.82 -5.98 6.57
C LEU A 99 -5.36 -5.89 8.00
N GLN A 100 -4.59 -5.29 8.89
CA GLN A 100 -4.97 -4.95 10.25
C GLN A 100 -5.40 -6.13 11.13
N VAL A 101 -4.66 -7.22 11.06
CA VAL A 101 -4.83 -8.33 11.99
C VAL A 101 -6.13 -9.12 11.83
N GLU A 102 -6.79 -9.00 10.71
CA GLU A 102 -8.04 -9.68 10.43
C GLU A 102 -7.89 -10.67 9.29
N ALA A 103 -8.29 -11.89 9.54
CA ALA A 103 -8.49 -12.86 8.49
C ALA A 103 -9.99 -12.98 8.23
N TRP A 104 -10.39 -12.79 7.00
CA TRP A 104 -11.77 -12.90 6.58
C TRP A 104 -11.99 -14.23 5.88
N HIS A 105 -13.08 -14.92 6.21
CA HIS A 105 -13.46 -16.10 5.47
C HIS A 105 -14.31 -15.71 4.25
N TRP A 106 -13.85 -16.10 3.09
CA TRP A 106 -14.55 -15.90 1.82
C TRP A 106 -15.82 -16.77 1.71
N ASN A 107 -15.90 -17.90 2.45
CA ASN A 107 -16.99 -18.84 2.43
C ASN A 107 -17.24 -19.42 3.83
N PRO A 108 -18.42 -19.19 4.45
CA PRO A 108 -18.75 -19.75 5.75
C PRO A 108 -18.98 -21.28 5.72
N ARG A 109 -19.08 -21.87 4.53
CA ARG A 109 -19.25 -23.31 4.33
C ARG A 109 -17.91 -23.94 4.03
N GLY A 110 -17.56 -24.93 4.80
CA GLY A 110 -16.29 -25.64 4.64
C GLY A 110 -16.13 -26.72 5.68
N THR A 111 -14.91 -27.17 5.82
CA THR A 111 -14.54 -28.24 6.75
C THR A 111 -13.53 -27.73 7.77
N TRP A 112 -13.73 -28.12 9.01
CA TRP A 112 -12.80 -27.91 10.11
C TRP A 112 -11.94 -29.15 10.28
N SER A 113 -10.70 -29.01 10.67
CA SER A 113 -9.85 -30.16 11.01
C SER A 113 -10.39 -30.94 12.22
N ASN A 114 -11.19 -30.30 13.09
CA ASN A 114 -12.02 -30.91 14.11
C ASN A 114 -13.50 -30.58 13.85
N PRO A 115 -14.21 -31.37 12.99
CA PRO A 115 -15.59 -31.05 12.63
C PRO A 115 -16.59 -31.16 13.79
N ALA A 116 -16.31 -32.01 14.76
CA ALA A 116 -17.20 -32.25 15.90
C ALA A 116 -17.34 -31.00 16.79
N LYS A 117 -16.27 -30.24 16.93
CA LYS A 117 -16.26 -29.01 17.71
C LYS A 117 -16.37 -27.74 16.85
N LYS A 118 -16.26 -27.85 15.51
CA LYS A 118 -16.15 -26.75 14.58
C LYS A 118 -14.98 -25.82 14.95
N GLU A 119 -13.81 -26.41 15.09
CA GLU A 119 -12.57 -25.74 15.43
C GLU A 119 -11.39 -26.33 14.64
N GLY A 120 -10.27 -25.64 14.65
CA GLY A 120 -9.03 -26.07 14.02
C GLY A 120 -8.71 -25.30 12.74
N TYR A 121 -8.09 -25.99 11.81
CA TYR A 121 -7.71 -25.41 10.52
C TYR A 121 -8.88 -25.57 9.56
N PHE A 122 -9.33 -24.43 9.04
CA PHE A 122 -10.51 -24.37 8.18
C PHE A 122 -10.11 -24.43 6.70
N ALA A 123 -10.96 -25.05 5.89
CA ALA A 123 -10.91 -24.98 4.44
C ALA A 123 -12.32 -24.74 3.90
N GLY A 124 -12.50 -23.66 3.17
CA GLY A 124 -13.76 -23.30 2.52
C GLY A 124 -14.20 -24.33 1.49
N ASN A 125 -15.42 -24.23 1.03
CA ASN A 125 -16.00 -25.17 0.07
C ASN A 125 -16.00 -24.58 -1.35
N ALA A 126 -15.29 -25.22 -2.26
CA ALA A 126 -15.22 -24.83 -3.67
C ALA A 126 -16.47 -25.20 -4.49
N GLU A 127 -17.47 -25.89 -3.91
CA GLU A 127 -18.68 -26.21 -4.66
C GLU A 127 -19.57 -24.98 -4.87
N PRO A 128 -20.08 -24.75 -6.09
CA PRO A 128 -20.91 -23.61 -6.40
C PRO A 128 -22.16 -23.53 -5.50
N THR A 129 -22.23 -22.45 -4.73
CA THR A 129 -23.35 -22.08 -3.87
C THR A 129 -23.50 -20.58 -3.91
N SER A 130 -24.59 -20.03 -3.39
CA SER A 130 -24.74 -18.57 -3.34
C SER A 130 -23.83 -17.97 -2.27
N LEU A 131 -22.93 -17.08 -2.68
CA LEU A 131 -22.07 -16.27 -1.79
C LEU A 131 -22.35 -14.78 -2.05
N LYS A 132 -23.62 -14.37 -1.88
CA LYS A 132 -23.99 -12.96 -1.98
C LYS A 132 -23.51 -12.17 -0.78
N ILE A 133 -23.70 -12.71 0.39
CA ILE A 133 -23.28 -12.14 1.68
C ILE A 133 -22.53 -13.22 2.45
N VAL A 134 -21.44 -12.84 3.09
CA VAL A 134 -20.63 -13.72 3.93
C VAL A 134 -20.40 -13.08 5.29
N HIS A 135 -20.38 -13.88 6.34
CA HIS A 135 -20.02 -13.43 7.67
C HIS A 135 -18.56 -13.02 7.70
N SER A 136 -18.29 -11.90 8.32
CA SER A 136 -16.94 -11.44 8.62
C SER A 136 -16.37 -12.26 9.78
N TRP A 137 -15.30 -12.97 9.51
CA TRP A 137 -14.59 -13.72 10.55
C TRP A 137 -13.30 -13.00 10.85
N ALA A 138 -13.34 -12.19 11.90
CA ALA A 138 -12.15 -11.62 12.49
C ALA A 138 -11.88 -12.37 13.79
N TYR A 139 -10.77 -13.05 13.90
CA TYR A 139 -10.34 -13.62 15.17
C TYR A 139 -9.15 -12.84 15.71
N PRO A 140 -9.03 -12.75 17.06
CA PRO A 140 -7.97 -11.93 17.65
C PRO A 140 -6.60 -12.47 17.26
N LEU A 141 -5.87 -11.68 16.54
CA LEU A 141 -4.49 -11.97 16.16
C LEU A 141 -3.55 -11.22 17.12
N PRO A 142 -2.65 -11.90 17.81
CA PRO A 142 -1.84 -11.29 18.86
C PRO A 142 -0.63 -10.53 18.34
N HIS A 143 -0.70 -9.87 17.21
CA HIS A 143 0.49 -9.33 16.61
C HIS A 143 0.63 -7.81 16.77
N ARG A 144 -0.37 -7.01 16.59
CA ARG A 144 -0.20 -5.56 16.69
C ARG A 144 -0.42 -5.00 18.09
N GLY A 145 -1.13 -5.72 18.94
CA GLY A 145 -1.35 -5.38 20.34
C GLY A 145 -2.14 -4.11 20.60
N ALA A 146 -2.11 -3.13 19.74
CA ALA A 146 -2.78 -1.86 19.90
C ALA A 146 -3.32 -1.37 18.55
N THR A 147 -4.42 -1.92 18.10
CA THR A 147 -5.17 -1.36 16.98
C THR A 147 -6.14 -0.30 17.48
N LEU A 148 -6.52 0.62 16.61
CA LEU A 148 -7.50 1.67 16.91
C LEU A 148 -8.93 1.13 17.02
N GLY A 149 -9.16 -0.15 16.70
CA GLY A 149 -10.46 -0.79 16.71
C GLY A 149 -10.78 -1.51 18.02
N ASP A 150 -12.06 -1.77 18.25
CA ASP A 150 -12.56 -2.47 19.44
C ASP A 150 -12.20 -3.94 19.46
N GLY A 151 -11.15 -4.29 20.19
CA GLY A 151 -10.91 -5.66 20.64
C GLY A 151 -10.42 -6.65 19.60
N ASN A 152 -9.99 -6.20 18.44
CA ASN A 152 -9.30 -7.04 17.46
C ASN A 152 -7.81 -6.81 17.53
N GLY A 153 -7.06 -7.89 17.47
CA GLY A 153 -5.62 -7.84 17.44
C GLY A 153 -4.93 -7.48 18.74
N TRP A 154 -5.62 -7.57 19.88
CA TRP A 154 -4.94 -7.49 21.16
C TRP A 154 -4.00 -8.68 21.30
N SER A 155 -2.80 -8.38 21.79
CA SER A 155 -1.83 -9.42 22.09
C SER A 155 -2.32 -10.34 23.18
N ARG A 156 -2.30 -11.63 22.93
CA ARG A 156 -2.53 -12.66 23.95
C ARG A 156 -1.31 -12.90 24.84
N ILE A 157 -0.20 -12.23 24.53
CA ILE A 157 1.09 -12.41 25.21
C ILE A 157 1.23 -11.44 26.37
N THR A 158 0.39 -10.40 26.41
CA THR A 158 0.38 -9.35 27.44
C THR A 158 -1.03 -8.98 27.88
N ASP A 159 -2.01 -9.89 27.72
CA ASP A 159 -3.41 -9.64 28.08
C ASP A 159 -3.72 -9.91 29.57
N GLY A 160 -2.82 -10.57 30.29
CA GLY A 160 -2.98 -10.94 31.69
C GLY A 160 -3.84 -12.17 31.92
N ASP A 161 -4.24 -12.89 30.87
CA ASP A 161 -4.97 -14.17 30.98
C ASP A 161 -4.03 -15.36 30.71
N PRO A 162 -3.65 -16.15 31.73
CA PRO A 162 -2.74 -17.28 31.54
C PRO A 162 -3.35 -18.45 30.76
N LYS A 163 -4.61 -18.35 30.34
CA LYS A 163 -5.30 -19.37 29.52
C LYS A 163 -5.21 -19.10 28.03
N THR A 164 -5.00 -17.86 27.66
CA THR A 164 -4.77 -17.49 26.28
C THR A 164 -3.31 -17.73 25.90
N TYR A 165 -3.04 -17.86 24.63
CA TYR A 165 -1.67 -17.93 24.13
C TYR A 165 -1.60 -17.49 22.66
N TRP A 166 -0.46 -16.97 22.28
CA TRP A 166 -0.05 -16.85 20.89
C TRP A 166 0.63 -18.16 20.46
N LYS A 167 0.44 -18.53 19.19
CA LYS A 167 1.17 -19.61 18.54
C LYS A 167 1.61 -19.19 17.14
N SER A 168 2.84 -19.57 16.75
CA SER A 168 3.37 -19.32 15.43
C SER A 168 2.73 -20.21 14.37
N ASN A 169 2.81 -19.79 13.10
CA ASN A 169 2.25 -20.53 11.96
C ASN A 169 2.94 -21.90 11.79
N PRO A 170 2.21 -23.02 11.88
CA PRO A 170 2.77 -24.38 11.74
C PRO A 170 3.29 -24.66 10.32
N TYR A 171 2.80 -23.96 9.31
CA TYR A 171 3.25 -24.11 7.92
C TYR A 171 4.68 -23.58 7.68
N LEU A 172 5.28 -22.91 8.66
CA LEU A 172 6.68 -22.47 8.64
C LEU A 172 7.65 -23.47 9.30
N THR A 173 7.17 -24.65 9.65
CA THR A 173 8.01 -25.69 10.23
C THR A 173 8.53 -26.66 9.17
N LYS A 174 9.59 -27.41 9.51
CA LYS A 174 10.22 -28.42 8.66
C LYS A 174 9.24 -29.42 8.03
N ALA A 175 8.14 -29.70 8.72
CA ALA A 175 7.11 -30.64 8.23
C ALA A 175 6.46 -30.15 6.91
N TYR A 176 6.44 -28.86 6.70
CA TYR A 176 5.81 -28.19 5.55
C TYR A 176 6.81 -27.56 4.61
N THR A 177 7.85 -26.91 5.14
CA THR A 177 8.89 -26.26 4.32
C THR A 177 9.87 -27.28 3.75
N GLY A 178 10.09 -28.40 4.46
CA GLY A 178 11.15 -29.37 4.17
C GLY A 178 12.53 -28.93 4.68
N GLU A 179 12.65 -27.73 5.24
CA GLU A 179 13.88 -27.11 5.72
C GLU A 179 13.97 -27.20 7.25
N ASP A 180 15.18 -27.04 7.79
CA ASP A 180 15.37 -27.02 9.25
C ASP A 180 14.66 -25.79 9.87
N ASP A 181 13.97 -25.95 11.00
CA ASP A 181 13.24 -24.88 11.66
C ASP A 181 14.12 -23.67 12.00
N SER A 182 15.43 -23.85 12.14
CA SER A 182 16.36 -22.75 12.39
C SER A 182 16.55 -21.81 11.19
N LEU A 183 16.12 -22.21 9.98
CA LEU A 183 16.09 -21.37 8.77
C LEU A 183 14.80 -20.53 8.69
N HIS A 184 13.76 -20.94 9.45
CA HIS A 184 12.50 -20.22 9.60
C HIS A 184 12.28 -19.82 11.08
N PRO A 185 13.20 -19.04 11.67
CA PRO A 185 13.10 -18.68 13.08
C PRO A 185 11.88 -17.80 13.31
N GLN A 186 11.07 -18.19 14.29
CA GLN A 186 9.92 -17.39 14.68
C GLN A 186 10.30 -16.47 15.84
N TRP A 187 9.62 -15.33 15.94
CA TRP A 187 9.96 -14.35 16.94
C TRP A 187 8.73 -13.58 17.45
N VAL A 188 8.86 -13.04 18.64
CA VAL A 188 7.94 -12.06 19.21
C VAL A 188 8.77 -10.84 19.61
N MET A 189 8.42 -9.69 19.08
CA MET A 189 8.98 -8.39 19.44
C MET A 189 8.06 -7.69 20.44
N VAL A 190 8.65 -6.95 21.36
CA VAL A 190 7.95 -6.15 22.37
C VAL A 190 8.44 -4.72 22.30
N ASP A 191 7.52 -3.76 22.26
CA ASP A 191 7.80 -2.34 22.47
C ASP A 191 7.42 -1.92 23.89
N LEU A 192 8.39 -1.51 24.67
CA LEU A 192 8.18 -1.03 26.04
C LEU A 192 7.71 0.43 26.09
N GLY A 193 7.55 1.08 24.93
CA GLY A 193 7.08 2.45 24.78
C GLY A 193 8.16 3.51 25.03
N ALA A 194 9.23 3.16 25.70
CA ALA A 194 10.41 4.00 25.95
C ALA A 194 11.61 3.14 26.33
N LYS A 195 12.81 3.72 26.30
CA LYS A 195 14.01 3.05 26.85
C LYS A 195 13.88 2.92 28.37
N VAL A 196 13.85 1.67 28.84
CA VAL A 196 13.78 1.30 30.27
C VAL A 196 14.89 0.31 30.62
N ASP A 197 15.36 0.39 31.85
CA ASP A 197 16.43 -0.46 32.37
C ASP A 197 15.90 -1.86 32.72
N ILE A 198 16.38 -2.89 32.01
CA ILE A 198 16.03 -4.28 32.28
C ILE A 198 17.28 -5.17 32.39
N ASN A 199 17.16 -6.29 33.08
CA ASN A 199 18.18 -7.33 33.14
C ASN A 199 17.62 -8.75 33.23
N ALA A 200 16.29 -8.91 33.16
CA ALA A 200 15.65 -10.23 33.23
C ALA A 200 14.32 -10.26 32.48
N ILE A 201 13.91 -11.49 32.08
CA ILE A 201 12.64 -11.82 31.47
C ILE A 201 12.08 -13.10 32.07
N GLN A 202 10.75 -13.18 32.18
CA GLN A 202 10.05 -14.46 32.38
C GLN A 202 9.17 -14.72 31.17
N ILE A 203 9.24 -15.92 30.62
CA ILE A 203 8.44 -16.35 29.49
C ILE A 203 7.56 -17.49 29.98
N ALA A 204 6.26 -17.24 30.11
CA ALA A 204 5.29 -18.28 30.39
C ALA A 204 5.00 -19.04 29.09
N TRP A 205 5.72 -20.11 28.86
CA TRP A 205 5.57 -20.93 27.68
C TRP A 205 4.25 -21.71 27.68
N ALA A 206 3.56 -21.66 26.55
CA ALA A 206 2.56 -22.67 26.19
C ALA A 206 3.24 -23.85 25.44
N ASN A 207 2.45 -24.72 24.84
CA ASN A 207 2.95 -25.78 23.99
C ASN A 207 2.57 -25.53 22.52
N PRO A 208 3.49 -25.80 21.58
CA PRO A 208 4.88 -26.20 21.77
C PRO A 208 5.75 -25.02 22.24
N TYR A 209 6.70 -25.29 23.13
CA TYR A 209 7.63 -24.27 23.61
C TYR A 209 8.97 -24.31 22.85
N ALA A 210 9.74 -23.20 22.90
CA ALA A 210 11.07 -23.19 22.32
C ALA A 210 12.11 -23.89 23.21
N THR A 211 12.85 -24.83 22.61
CA THR A 211 14.00 -25.50 23.27
C THR A 211 15.30 -24.76 23.02
N ARG A 212 15.41 -24.03 21.90
CA ARG A 212 16.53 -23.11 21.64
C ARG A 212 16.00 -21.76 21.20
N TYR A 213 16.37 -20.71 21.96
CA TYR A 213 15.96 -19.34 21.67
C TYR A 213 16.95 -18.32 22.20
N TYR A 214 16.87 -17.12 21.70
CA TYR A 214 17.71 -15.97 22.09
C TYR A 214 16.82 -14.78 22.43
N VAL A 215 17.11 -14.09 23.53
CA VAL A 215 16.51 -12.80 23.83
C VAL A 215 17.47 -11.72 23.34
N GLN A 216 16.97 -10.86 22.46
CA GLN A 216 17.75 -9.83 21.78
C GLN A 216 17.13 -8.46 22.06
N PHE A 217 17.95 -7.41 21.99
CA PHE A 217 17.50 -6.02 22.05
C PHE A 217 17.94 -5.27 20.80
N TRP A 218 17.17 -4.27 20.45
CA TRP A 218 17.44 -3.38 19.32
C TRP A 218 18.35 -2.23 19.75
N THR A 219 19.37 -1.91 18.96
CA THR A 219 20.33 -0.84 19.26
C THR A 219 19.93 0.52 18.69
N GLY A 220 19.01 0.56 17.75
CA GLY A 220 18.55 1.80 17.11
C GLY A 220 17.59 2.61 17.99
N ASP A 221 17.43 3.89 17.63
CA ASP A 221 16.49 4.81 18.28
C ASP A 221 15.11 4.81 17.58
N VAL A 222 15.02 4.26 16.37
CA VAL A 222 13.81 4.11 15.58
C VAL A 222 13.36 2.65 15.66
N GLU A 223 12.06 2.44 15.54
CA GLU A 223 11.45 1.09 15.52
C GLU A 223 12.13 0.19 14.47
N PRO A 224 12.46 -1.07 14.82
CA PRO A 224 12.84 -2.06 13.83
C PRO A 224 11.74 -2.21 12.77
N PHE A 225 12.10 -2.26 11.50
CA PHE A 225 11.19 -2.32 10.35
C PHE A 225 10.47 -1.00 10.01
N TYR A 226 10.75 0.10 10.71
CA TYR A 226 10.16 1.39 10.36
C TYR A 226 10.63 1.84 8.97
N LYS A 227 9.74 1.77 7.99
CA LYS A 227 9.90 2.33 6.62
C LYS A 227 11.29 2.11 6.00
N GLY A 228 11.88 0.93 6.24
CA GLY A 228 13.20 0.57 5.73
C GLY A 228 14.37 1.38 6.22
N ILE A 229 14.18 2.17 7.26
CA ILE A 229 15.28 2.87 7.88
C ILE A 229 15.97 1.91 8.84
N ASN A 230 16.95 1.17 8.34
CA ASN A 230 17.77 0.31 9.17
C ASN A 230 18.81 1.14 9.95
N GLN A 231 18.40 1.67 11.09
CA GLN A 231 19.25 2.49 11.98
C GLN A 231 19.72 1.74 13.22
N GLY A 232 19.75 0.43 13.20
CA GLY A 232 20.16 -0.36 14.34
C GLY A 232 20.51 -1.81 13.99
N SER A 233 20.70 -2.61 15.02
CA SER A 233 20.92 -4.05 14.89
C SER A 233 20.37 -4.78 16.11
N TRP A 234 19.95 -6.02 15.89
CA TRP A 234 19.56 -6.90 16.98
C TRP A 234 20.79 -7.50 17.65
N GLN A 235 20.95 -7.29 18.94
CA GLN A 235 22.02 -7.86 19.75
C GLN A 235 21.46 -8.81 20.80
N THR A 236 22.06 -9.99 20.92
CA THR A 236 21.70 -10.93 21.98
C THR A 236 22.19 -10.38 23.32
N PHE A 237 21.32 -10.37 24.33
CA PHE A 237 21.74 -10.02 25.69
C PHE A 237 22.90 -10.91 26.16
N PRO A 238 23.82 -10.42 26.98
CA PRO A 238 25.01 -11.19 27.42
C PRO A 238 24.72 -12.57 27.97
N MET A 239 23.55 -12.74 28.60
CA MET A 239 23.07 -14.02 29.16
C MET A 239 21.71 -14.42 28.52
N GLY A 240 21.34 -13.83 27.40
CA GLY A 240 20.04 -14.01 26.73
C GLY A 240 19.92 -15.28 25.87
N SER A 241 20.84 -16.23 25.98
CA SER A 241 20.82 -17.46 25.18
C SER A 241 20.28 -18.64 25.99
N ALA A 242 19.20 -19.25 25.55
CA ALA A 242 18.67 -20.50 26.10
C ALA A 242 18.88 -21.61 25.05
N LEU A 243 19.79 -22.56 25.37
CA LEU A 243 20.20 -23.64 24.45
C LEU A 243 19.51 -24.98 24.76
N SER A 244 18.75 -25.07 25.85
CA SER A 244 18.03 -26.27 26.29
C SER A 244 16.81 -25.90 27.14
N GLY A 245 15.89 -25.14 26.56
CA GLY A 245 14.61 -24.72 27.18
C GLY A 245 13.75 -25.94 27.52
N ARG A 246 13.00 -25.82 28.63
CA ARG A 246 12.17 -26.93 29.18
C ARG A 246 10.70 -26.54 29.33
N GLY A 247 10.27 -25.41 28.76
CA GLY A 247 8.92 -24.87 28.97
C GLY A 247 8.70 -24.34 30.39
N GLY A 248 7.44 -24.22 30.81
CA GLY A 248 7.07 -23.60 32.08
C GLY A 248 7.27 -22.08 32.07
N THR A 249 7.54 -21.48 33.23
CA THR A 249 7.76 -20.03 33.36
C THR A 249 9.15 -19.75 33.95
N PRO A 250 10.21 -20.02 33.20
CA PRO A 250 11.58 -19.78 33.70
C PRO A 250 11.86 -18.27 33.78
N THR A 251 12.59 -17.88 34.83
CA THR A 251 13.23 -16.55 34.89
C THR A 251 14.60 -16.64 34.22
N LEU A 252 14.77 -15.92 33.11
CA LEU A 252 16.06 -15.79 32.44
C LEU A 252 16.69 -14.47 32.82
N LYS A 253 17.83 -14.55 33.49
CA LYS A 253 18.70 -13.37 33.73
C LYS A 253 19.38 -13.01 32.40
N LEU A 254 19.21 -11.79 31.94
CA LEU A 254 19.70 -11.32 30.64
C LEU A 254 21.12 -10.70 30.74
N ALA A 255 21.43 -10.08 31.89
CA ALA A 255 22.72 -9.50 32.18
C ALA A 255 22.95 -9.37 33.68
N ASN A 256 24.22 -9.13 34.12
CA ASN A 256 24.56 -8.85 35.51
C ASN A 256 24.29 -7.40 35.93
N TRP A 257 23.97 -6.53 34.98
CA TRP A 257 23.59 -5.12 35.12
C TRP A 257 22.35 -4.84 34.32
N THR A 258 21.70 -3.72 34.55
CA THR A 258 20.59 -3.29 33.71
C THR A 258 21.08 -2.73 32.38
N ILE A 259 20.32 -2.98 31.32
CA ILE A 259 20.57 -2.45 29.97
C ILE A 259 19.32 -1.65 29.57
N PRO A 260 19.45 -0.37 29.15
CA PRO A 260 18.34 0.44 28.69
C PRO A 260 17.91 0.00 27.29
N VAL A 261 16.68 -0.48 27.17
CA VAL A 261 16.10 -0.96 25.91
C VAL A 261 14.66 -0.47 25.76
N GLN A 262 14.23 -0.20 24.53
CA GLN A 262 12.83 0.00 24.18
C GLN A 262 12.27 -1.22 23.47
N TYR A 263 13.00 -1.71 22.46
CA TYR A 263 12.56 -2.88 21.68
C TYR A 263 13.42 -4.09 22.04
N LEU A 264 12.75 -5.20 22.33
CA LEU A 264 13.39 -6.50 22.49
C LEU A 264 12.59 -7.56 21.76
N ARG A 265 13.25 -8.68 21.41
CA ARG A 265 12.60 -9.83 20.82
C ARG A 265 13.08 -11.15 21.41
N ILE A 266 12.18 -12.14 21.35
CA ILE A 266 12.48 -13.55 21.61
C ILE A 266 12.60 -14.21 20.24
N TRP A 267 13.81 -14.68 19.91
CA TRP A 267 14.14 -15.28 18.62
C TRP A 267 14.26 -16.81 18.80
N MET A 268 13.27 -17.58 18.29
CA MET A 268 13.09 -19.01 18.53
C MET A 268 13.56 -19.82 17.32
N LYS A 269 14.37 -20.86 17.57
CA LYS A 269 15.02 -21.68 16.52
C LYS A 269 14.74 -23.16 16.57
N GLU A 270 14.37 -23.72 17.73
CA GLU A 270 14.04 -25.14 17.86
C GLU A 270 12.83 -25.32 18.77
N SER A 271 11.86 -26.11 18.28
CA SER A 271 10.63 -26.40 18.98
C SER A 271 10.73 -27.67 19.82
N SER A 272 9.94 -27.74 20.91
CA SER A 272 9.73 -28.96 21.69
C SER A 272 8.91 -30.00 20.93
N ASN A 273 8.12 -29.59 19.94
CA ASN A 273 7.12 -30.42 19.25
C ASN A 273 6.10 -31.08 20.20
N THR A 274 5.90 -30.48 21.39
CA THR A 274 4.80 -30.88 22.29
C THR A 274 3.49 -30.29 21.78
N CYS A 275 2.38 -30.99 22.02
CA CYS A 275 1.08 -30.52 21.51
C CYS A 275 0.45 -29.49 22.44
N ASP A 276 -0.25 -28.52 21.85
CA ASP A 276 -1.09 -27.59 22.57
C ASP A 276 -2.34 -28.23 23.19
N THR A 277 -3.23 -27.44 23.76
CA THR A 277 -4.44 -27.92 24.44
C THR A 277 -5.45 -28.62 23.54
N HIS A 278 -5.32 -28.48 22.19
CA HIS A 278 -6.19 -29.13 21.20
C HIS A 278 -5.76 -30.57 20.90
N GLY A 279 -4.57 -30.98 21.33
CA GLY A 279 -4.09 -32.36 21.30
C GLY A 279 -3.51 -32.81 19.95
N ALA A 280 -3.05 -34.09 19.91
CA ALA A 280 -2.27 -34.63 18.80
C ALA A 280 -3.10 -35.17 17.61
N GLN A 281 -4.41 -34.97 17.61
CA GLN A 281 -5.28 -35.44 16.51
C GLN A 281 -4.91 -34.77 15.19
N ASP A 282 -4.59 -33.49 15.26
CA ASP A 282 -3.99 -32.77 14.14
C ASP A 282 -2.53 -32.45 14.50
N LYS A 283 -1.59 -32.86 13.65
CA LYS A 283 -0.16 -32.68 13.89
C LYS A 283 0.24 -31.20 13.97
N ARG A 284 -0.51 -30.30 13.33
CA ARG A 284 -0.27 -28.86 13.37
C ARG A 284 -0.39 -28.29 14.78
N ASN A 285 -1.20 -28.91 15.64
CA ASN A 285 -1.31 -28.55 17.06
C ASN A 285 -0.01 -28.80 17.85
N CYS A 286 0.92 -29.58 17.28
CA CYS A 286 2.20 -29.92 17.92
C CYS A 286 3.39 -29.23 17.24
N MET A 287 3.17 -28.23 16.39
CA MET A 287 4.20 -27.57 15.58
C MET A 287 4.29 -26.07 15.90
N GLY A 288 5.47 -25.51 15.68
CA GLY A 288 5.73 -24.09 15.92
C GLY A 288 6.12 -23.78 17.35
N TYR A 289 5.77 -22.58 17.83
CA TYR A 289 6.08 -22.09 19.17
C TYR A 289 4.86 -21.41 19.76
N ALA A 290 4.68 -21.51 21.08
CA ALA A 290 3.55 -20.88 21.76
C ALA A 290 3.95 -20.23 23.08
N ILE A 291 3.42 -19.04 23.36
CA ILE A 291 3.68 -18.25 24.55
C ILE A 291 2.34 -17.82 25.15
N ASN A 292 2.14 -18.10 26.46
CA ASN A 292 0.96 -17.61 27.19
C ASN A 292 1.16 -16.14 27.57
N GLU A 293 2.30 -15.82 28.22
CA GLU A 293 2.49 -14.50 28.81
C GLU A 293 3.99 -14.12 28.87
N LEU A 294 4.31 -12.84 28.78
CA LEU A 294 5.65 -12.31 28.91
C LEU A 294 5.72 -11.31 30.06
N PHE A 295 6.77 -11.45 30.88
CA PHE A 295 7.10 -10.54 31.95
C PHE A 295 8.54 -10.04 31.71
N ILE A 296 8.76 -8.75 31.71
CA ILE A 296 10.05 -8.13 31.40
C ILE A 296 10.38 -7.14 32.51
N GLY A 297 11.63 -7.11 32.95
CA GLY A 297 11.99 -6.17 33.98
C GLY A 297 13.34 -6.41 34.64
N THR A 298 13.39 -6.25 35.94
CA THR A 298 14.63 -6.34 36.70
C THR A 298 14.60 -7.50 37.70
N LEU A 299 15.73 -8.20 37.80
CA LEU A 299 16.00 -9.20 38.82
C LEU A 299 17.05 -8.63 39.77
N SER A 300 16.67 -8.38 41.02
CA SER A 300 17.54 -7.88 42.07
C SER A 300 18.49 -8.96 42.60
N ALA A 301 19.50 -8.55 43.38
CA ALA A 301 20.49 -9.47 43.90
C ALA A 301 19.92 -10.49 44.88
N ASP A 302 18.82 -10.18 45.56
CA ASP A 302 18.07 -11.07 46.44
C ASP A 302 17.10 -12.02 45.69
N GLY A 303 17.10 -11.95 44.35
CA GLY A 303 16.30 -12.82 43.49
C GLY A 303 14.85 -12.35 43.26
N LYS A 304 14.49 -11.16 43.71
CA LYS A 304 13.16 -10.59 43.43
C LYS A 304 13.07 -10.08 42.02
N PHE A 305 12.11 -10.60 41.26
CA PHE A 305 11.75 -10.09 39.92
C PHE A 305 10.74 -8.96 40.05
N THR A 306 10.97 -7.88 39.33
CA THR A 306 10.03 -6.74 39.21
C THR A 306 9.66 -6.56 37.74
N ASP A 307 8.40 -6.79 37.43
CA ASP A 307 7.86 -6.67 36.09
C ASP A 307 7.49 -5.23 35.74
N ILE A 308 7.62 -4.86 34.47
CA ILE A 308 7.25 -3.54 33.92
C ILE A 308 6.25 -3.65 32.77
N VAL A 309 5.88 -4.86 32.34
CA VAL A 309 4.90 -5.10 31.28
C VAL A 309 3.52 -4.69 31.78
N LYS A 310 2.76 -4.06 30.92
CA LYS A 310 1.35 -3.74 31.18
C LYS A 310 0.49 -4.89 30.67
N HIS A 311 -0.04 -5.68 31.57
CA HIS A 311 -0.93 -6.81 31.30
C HIS A 311 -2.37 -6.35 31.31
N MET A 312 -2.96 -6.17 30.15
CA MET A 312 -4.35 -5.68 29.99
C MET A 312 -5.03 -6.25 28.75
N PRO A 313 -6.31 -6.60 28.81
CA PRO A 313 -7.04 -7.17 27.69
C PRO A 313 -7.56 -6.07 26.73
N ASN A 314 -6.78 -5.01 26.50
CA ASN A 314 -7.18 -3.88 25.66
C ASN A 314 -5.95 -3.09 25.17
N ARG A 315 -6.18 -2.01 24.41
CA ARG A 315 -5.16 -1.14 23.82
C ARG A 315 -4.14 -0.51 24.79
N HIS A 316 -4.32 -0.64 26.08
CA HIS A 316 -3.39 -0.11 27.09
C HIS A 316 -2.35 -1.14 27.53
N GLN A 317 -2.38 -2.34 26.98
CA GLN A 317 -1.35 -3.36 27.19
C GLN A 317 -0.01 -2.93 26.57
N THR A 318 1.07 -3.60 26.97
CA THR A 318 2.36 -3.49 26.27
C THR A 318 2.26 -4.10 24.88
N ILE A 319 2.72 -3.36 23.88
CA ILE A 319 2.59 -3.73 22.47
C ILE A 319 3.54 -4.87 22.12
N THR A 320 3.05 -5.86 21.37
CA THR A 320 3.84 -6.97 20.85
C THR A 320 3.54 -7.23 19.38
N TRP A 321 4.55 -7.68 18.63
CA TRP A 321 4.43 -8.12 17.25
C TRP A 321 5.08 -9.48 17.09
N PRO A 322 4.36 -10.53 16.72
CA PRO A 322 4.94 -11.81 16.34
C PRO A 322 5.26 -11.88 14.84
N SER A 323 6.19 -12.76 14.49
CA SER A 323 6.61 -13.02 13.11
C SER A 323 5.53 -13.69 12.27
N SER A 324 4.65 -14.45 12.88
CA SER A 324 3.56 -15.17 12.23
C SER A 324 2.48 -15.55 13.23
N VAL A 325 1.34 -16.00 12.74
CA VAL A 325 0.20 -16.42 13.55
C VAL A 325 -0.31 -17.77 13.05
N ASP A 326 -0.69 -18.65 14.00
CA ASP A 326 -1.33 -19.91 13.71
C ASP A 326 -2.74 -19.66 13.12
N PRO A 327 -3.06 -20.16 11.93
CA PRO A 327 -4.41 -20.03 11.35
C PRO A 327 -5.45 -20.94 12.01
N TRP A 328 -5.15 -21.50 13.17
CA TRP A 328 -6.13 -22.25 13.97
C TRP A 328 -7.15 -21.28 14.58
N HIS A 329 -8.43 -21.58 14.42
CA HIS A 329 -9.52 -20.83 15.07
C HIS A 329 -10.76 -21.70 15.24
N SER A 330 -11.83 -21.14 15.78
CA SER A 330 -13.10 -21.82 16.00
C SER A 330 -14.29 -21.02 15.46
N ALA A 331 -15.41 -21.67 15.25
CA ALA A 331 -16.62 -20.99 14.84
C ALA A 331 -17.13 -19.96 15.89
N SER A 332 -16.64 -20.03 17.14
CA SER A 332 -16.92 -19.03 18.16
C SER A 332 -16.12 -17.73 18.01
N ASP A 333 -15.10 -17.72 17.15
CA ASP A 333 -14.28 -16.55 16.90
C ASP A 333 -14.93 -15.59 15.87
N LEU A 334 -16.11 -15.95 15.33
CA LEU A 334 -16.86 -15.08 14.45
C LEU A 334 -17.16 -13.73 15.14
N ASP A 335 -16.70 -12.66 14.57
CA ASP A 335 -16.92 -11.33 15.13
C ASP A 335 -18.20 -10.68 14.59
N TYR A 336 -19.30 -10.90 15.31
CA TYR A 336 -20.61 -10.32 14.96
C TYR A 336 -20.66 -8.79 15.01
N ARG A 337 -19.71 -8.13 15.66
CA ARG A 337 -19.65 -6.66 15.73
C ARG A 337 -19.24 -6.06 14.39
N ARG A 338 -18.55 -6.83 13.55
CA ARG A 338 -18.16 -6.42 12.21
C ARG A 338 -19.21 -6.74 11.16
N GLY A 339 -20.20 -7.53 11.52
CA GLY A 339 -21.32 -7.90 10.67
C GLY A 339 -20.92 -8.75 9.48
N ASP A 340 -21.76 -8.70 8.48
CA ASP A 340 -21.56 -9.40 7.22
C ASP A 340 -20.90 -8.49 6.18
N GLN A 341 -20.32 -9.07 5.17
CA GLN A 341 -19.77 -8.36 4.03
C GLN A 341 -20.27 -8.95 2.71
N ILE A 342 -20.08 -8.19 1.66
CA ILE A 342 -20.42 -8.62 0.29
C ILE A 342 -19.55 -9.79 -0.11
N GLY A 343 -20.18 -10.90 -0.49
CA GLY A 343 -19.50 -12.07 -1.03
C GLY A 343 -19.19 -11.94 -2.52
N PHE A 344 -18.39 -12.85 -3.04
CA PHE A 344 -17.95 -12.84 -4.43
C PHE A 344 -19.10 -12.84 -5.44
N ASP A 345 -20.17 -13.61 -5.19
CA ASP A 345 -21.29 -13.67 -6.14
C ASP A 345 -21.97 -12.32 -6.27
N PHE A 346 -22.17 -11.60 -5.17
CA PHE A 346 -22.75 -10.27 -5.25
C PHE A 346 -21.83 -9.29 -5.98
N PHE A 347 -20.54 -9.32 -5.67
CA PHE A 347 -19.57 -8.46 -6.33
C PHE A 347 -19.56 -8.66 -7.84
N PHE A 348 -19.44 -9.89 -8.32
CA PHE A 348 -19.41 -10.18 -9.75
C PHE A 348 -20.77 -9.95 -10.44
N ASP A 349 -21.90 -10.22 -9.77
CA ASP A 349 -23.23 -10.02 -10.30
C ASP A 349 -23.67 -8.55 -10.29
N SER A 350 -23.01 -7.67 -9.50
CA SER A 350 -23.33 -6.24 -9.44
C SER A 350 -23.11 -5.51 -10.77
N GLY A 351 -22.21 -6.01 -11.60
CA GLY A 351 -21.78 -5.37 -12.83
C GLY A 351 -20.60 -4.41 -12.71
N VAL A 352 -20.04 -4.20 -11.50
CA VAL A 352 -18.90 -3.31 -11.28
C VAL A 352 -17.68 -3.73 -12.10
N THR A 353 -17.49 -5.02 -12.32
CA THR A 353 -16.40 -5.55 -13.14
C THR A 353 -16.60 -5.34 -14.65
N ARG A 354 -17.80 -5.00 -15.08
CA ARG A 354 -18.16 -4.92 -16.52
C ARG A 354 -17.74 -6.16 -17.31
N THR A 355 -17.72 -7.33 -16.68
CA THR A 355 -17.22 -8.61 -17.22
C THR A 355 -15.74 -8.59 -17.63
N LEU A 356 -14.98 -7.58 -17.22
CA LEU A 356 -13.53 -7.50 -17.44
C LEU A 356 -12.78 -8.42 -16.46
N PRO A 357 -11.58 -8.85 -16.83
CA PRO A 357 -10.75 -9.65 -15.93
C PRO A 357 -10.44 -8.92 -14.63
N THR A 358 -10.68 -9.58 -13.51
CA THR A 358 -10.57 -9.02 -12.15
C THR A 358 -9.37 -9.64 -11.42
N MET A 359 -8.63 -8.82 -10.68
CA MET A 359 -7.63 -9.30 -9.71
C MET A 359 -8.32 -9.64 -8.40
N VAL A 360 -7.91 -10.73 -7.75
CA VAL A 360 -8.42 -11.14 -6.44
C VAL A 360 -7.24 -11.53 -5.53
N PRO A 361 -7.21 -11.12 -4.27
CA PRO A 361 -6.21 -11.56 -3.30
C PRO A 361 -6.67 -12.84 -2.60
N ILE A 362 -5.74 -13.45 -1.90
CA ILE A 362 -5.97 -14.49 -0.92
C ILE A 362 -5.32 -14.12 0.42
N ALA A 363 -5.93 -14.51 1.54
CA ALA A 363 -5.40 -14.29 2.89
C ALA A 363 -4.28 -15.30 3.19
N MET A 364 -3.10 -15.11 2.59
CA MET A 364 -2.02 -16.10 2.68
C MET A 364 -1.38 -16.18 4.06
N LEU A 365 -1.27 -15.08 4.78
CA LEU A 365 -0.56 -15.05 6.06
C LEU A 365 -1.37 -15.66 7.20
N TYR A 366 -2.70 -15.67 7.09
CA TYR A 366 -3.63 -16.06 8.18
C TYR A 366 -4.61 -17.16 7.80
N ALA A 367 -4.57 -17.67 6.57
CA ALA A 367 -5.40 -18.76 6.09
C ALA A 367 -4.61 -20.07 5.97
N THR A 368 -5.30 -21.11 5.53
CA THR A 368 -4.65 -22.38 5.17
C THR A 368 -4.47 -22.48 3.65
N PRO A 369 -3.45 -23.18 3.14
CA PRO A 369 -3.29 -23.41 1.72
C PRO A 369 -4.52 -24.05 1.06
N GLU A 370 -5.24 -24.92 1.81
CA GLU A 370 -6.44 -25.59 1.34
C GLU A 370 -7.63 -24.61 1.22
N ASP A 371 -7.75 -23.63 2.12
CA ASP A 371 -8.82 -22.63 2.06
C ASP A 371 -8.65 -21.73 0.83
N ALA A 372 -7.45 -21.21 0.64
CA ALA A 372 -7.10 -20.40 -0.53
C ALA A 372 -7.26 -21.17 -1.85
N ALA A 373 -6.84 -22.44 -1.90
CA ALA A 373 -7.00 -23.26 -3.10
C ALA A 373 -8.49 -23.48 -3.44
N ASN A 374 -9.33 -23.68 -2.43
CA ASN A 374 -10.77 -23.80 -2.64
C ASN A 374 -11.44 -22.50 -3.04
N GLU A 375 -10.96 -21.34 -2.55
CA GLU A 375 -11.40 -20.03 -2.99
C GLU A 375 -11.18 -19.86 -4.49
N ILE A 376 -9.97 -20.05 -4.96
CA ILE A 376 -9.65 -19.92 -6.37
C ILE A 376 -10.40 -20.96 -7.20
N ALA A 377 -10.51 -22.20 -6.73
CA ALA A 377 -11.30 -23.22 -7.41
C ALA A 377 -12.78 -22.85 -7.51
N TYR A 378 -13.35 -22.24 -6.46
CA TYR A 378 -14.72 -21.73 -6.47
C TYR A 378 -14.93 -20.67 -7.56
N LEU A 379 -14.06 -19.65 -7.59
CA LEU A 379 -14.15 -18.56 -8.58
C LEU A 379 -14.09 -19.08 -10.02
N TYR A 380 -13.19 -20.02 -10.29
CA TYR A 380 -13.09 -20.66 -11.62
C TYR A 380 -14.29 -21.55 -11.95
N LYS A 381 -14.85 -22.31 -10.99
CA LYS A 381 -16.07 -23.09 -11.18
C LYS A 381 -17.29 -22.19 -11.47
N ARG A 382 -17.34 -21.00 -10.86
CA ARG A 382 -18.35 -19.97 -11.14
C ARG A 382 -18.12 -19.29 -12.49
N LYS A 383 -16.98 -19.52 -13.14
CA LYS A 383 -16.58 -18.90 -14.41
C LYS A 383 -16.45 -17.37 -14.34
N TYR A 384 -16.09 -16.86 -13.17
CA TYR A 384 -15.78 -15.45 -13.03
C TYR A 384 -14.50 -15.10 -13.79
N PRO A 385 -14.42 -13.91 -14.39
CA PRO A 385 -13.27 -13.51 -15.20
C PRO A 385 -12.09 -13.09 -14.28
N ILE A 386 -11.33 -14.06 -13.78
CA ILE A 386 -10.16 -13.81 -12.96
C ILE A 386 -8.93 -13.58 -13.83
N SER A 387 -8.19 -12.50 -13.60
CA SER A 387 -6.94 -12.18 -14.29
C SER A 387 -5.71 -12.63 -13.51
N TRP A 388 -5.59 -12.12 -12.28
CA TRP A 388 -4.44 -12.27 -11.42
C TRP A 388 -4.89 -12.62 -10.01
N ILE A 389 -4.05 -13.35 -9.28
CA ILE A 389 -4.29 -13.73 -7.89
C ILE A 389 -3.13 -13.20 -7.08
N GLU A 390 -3.41 -12.24 -6.23
CA GLU A 390 -2.44 -11.60 -5.35
C GLU A 390 -2.28 -12.41 -4.06
N MET A 391 -1.03 -12.70 -3.71
CA MET A 391 -0.69 -13.66 -2.66
C MET A 391 -0.40 -12.94 -1.33
N GLY A 392 -1.45 -12.69 -0.57
CA GLY A 392 -1.39 -11.94 0.69
C GLY A 392 -1.54 -10.45 0.48
N GLU A 393 -1.23 -9.68 1.51
CA GLU A 393 -1.27 -8.22 1.52
C GLU A 393 -0.23 -7.67 2.48
N GLU A 394 0.57 -6.69 2.03
CA GLU A 394 1.55 -5.96 2.84
C GLU A 394 2.42 -6.86 3.74
N ALA A 395 3.04 -7.89 3.16
CA ALA A 395 3.85 -8.84 3.92
C ALA A 395 5.01 -8.17 4.68
N ASP A 396 5.53 -7.09 4.14
CA ASP A 396 6.53 -6.19 4.75
C ASP A 396 5.93 -5.40 5.93
N GLY A 397 4.77 -4.79 5.77
CA GLY A 397 4.00 -4.12 6.83
C GLY A 397 3.56 -5.10 7.93
N GLN A 398 3.30 -6.35 7.59
CA GLN A 398 3.03 -7.44 8.54
C GLN A 398 4.32 -7.98 9.21
N ARG A 399 5.48 -7.45 8.89
CA ARG A 399 6.80 -7.81 9.43
C ARG A 399 7.19 -9.28 9.22
N MET A 400 6.67 -9.90 8.17
CA MET A 400 7.04 -11.27 7.81
C MET A 400 8.43 -11.29 7.17
N LEU A 401 9.25 -12.26 7.54
CA LEU A 401 10.57 -12.41 6.89
C LEU A 401 10.40 -12.86 5.43
N PRO A 402 11.26 -12.40 4.51
CA PRO A 402 11.18 -12.75 3.09
C PRO A 402 11.14 -14.26 2.82
N GLU A 403 11.95 -15.05 3.52
CA GLU A 403 12.00 -16.50 3.38
C GLU A 403 10.73 -17.17 3.94
N ASP A 404 10.14 -16.63 5.01
CA ASP A 404 8.89 -17.14 5.59
C ASP A 404 7.71 -16.85 4.65
N TYR A 405 7.63 -15.64 4.10
CA TYR A 405 6.66 -15.30 3.06
C TYR A 405 6.82 -16.23 1.84
N ALA A 406 8.05 -16.42 1.36
CA ALA A 406 8.34 -17.29 0.23
C ALA A 406 7.96 -18.76 0.50
N ALA A 407 8.21 -19.26 1.71
CA ALA A 407 7.85 -20.61 2.11
C ALA A 407 6.33 -20.84 2.12
N LEU A 408 5.56 -19.86 2.60
CA LEU A 408 4.10 -19.88 2.48
C LEU A 408 3.67 -19.78 1.02
N TYR A 409 4.22 -18.84 0.26
CA TYR A 409 3.91 -18.66 -1.16
C TYR A 409 4.02 -19.98 -1.95
N VAL A 410 5.11 -20.71 -1.77
CA VAL A 410 5.33 -22.01 -2.44
C VAL A 410 4.26 -23.03 -2.06
N GLN A 411 3.85 -23.09 -0.80
CA GLN A 411 2.82 -24.05 -0.33
C GLN A 411 1.44 -23.68 -0.88
N PHE A 412 1.07 -22.42 -0.80
CA PHE A 412 -0.19 -21.92 -1.34
C PHE A 412 -0.25 -22.08 -2.87
N ALA A 413 0.80 -21.73 -3.58
CA ALA A 413 0.89 -21.90 -5.03
C ALA A 413 0.70 -23.37 -5.43
N ARG A 414 1.35 -24.31 -4.75
CA ARG A 414 1.17 -25.74 -5.00
C ARG A 414 -0.24 -26.21 -4.74
N ALA A 415 -0.88 -25.74 -3.66
CA ALA A 415 -2.26 -26.08 -3.34
C ALA A 415 -3.24 -25.53 -4.40
N ILE A 416 -3.06 -24.27 -4.81
CA ILE A 416 -3.89 -23.62 -5.84
C ILE A 416 -3.71 -24.32 -7.18
N HIS A 417 -2.47 -24.51 -7.66
CA HIS A 417 -2.20 -25.13 -8.96
C HIS A 417 -2.63 -26.60 -9.04
N LYS A 418 -2.74 -27.27 -7.91
CA LYS A 418 -3.33 -28.63 -7.87
C LYS A 418 -4.80 -28.65 -8.29
N LEU A 419 -5.56 -27.60 -7.97
CA LEU A 419 -6.98 -27.46 -8.30
C LEU A 419 -7.20 -26.64 -9.58
N VAL A 420 -6.38 -25.63 -9.79
CA VAL A 420 -6.46 -24.64 -10.88
C VAL A 420 -5.08 -24.41 -11.49
N PRO A 421 -4.59 -25.34 -12.34
CA PRO A 421 -3.23 -25.27 -12.89
C PRO A 421 -2.90 -24.01 -13.71
N GLN A 422 -3.92 -23.33 -14.23
CA GLN A 422 -3.78 -22.12 -15.05
C GLN A 422 -3.83 -20.83 -14.24
N ALA A 423 -3.98 -20.88 -12.93
CA ALA A 423 -4.00 -19.70 -12.06
C ALA A 423 -2.68 -18.90 -12.19
N ARG A 424 -2.79 -17.58 -12.30
CA ARG A 424 -1.62 -16.70 -12.37
C ARG A 424 -1.46 -16.01 -11.01
N LEU A 425 -0.42 -16.41 -10.30
CA LEU A 425 -0.14 -15.98 -8.95
C LEU A 425 0.97 -14.92 -8.94
N GLY A 426 0.91 -13.98 -8.02
CA GLY A 426 1.92 -12.93 -7.89
C GLY A 426 1.90 -12.25 -6.53
N GLY A 427 2.60 -11.15 -6.42
CA GLY A 427 2.90 -10.43 -5.19
C GLY A 427 4.42 -10.25 -5.08
N PRO A 428 4.98 -10.10 -3.86
CA PRO A 428 4.26 -9.64 -2.69
C PRO A 428 3.70 -8.25 -2.92
N PRO A 429 2.50 -7.95 -2.44
CA PRO A 429 1.96 -6.59 -2.51
C PRO A 429 2.62 -5.75 -1.41
N PHE A 430 3.78 -5.21 -1.72
CA PHE A 430 4.54 -4.42 -0.75
C PHE A 430 3.87 -3.09 -0.45
N GLU A 431 3.87 -2.68 0.82
CA GLU A 431 3.46 -1.34 1.27
C GLU A 431 4.31 -0.23 0.63
N GLY A 432 5.54 -0.52 0.26
CA GLY A 432 6.34 0.43 -0.51
C GLY A 432 7.84 0.27 -0.48
N THR A 433 8.51 1.06 -1.29
CA THR A 433 9.95 1.30 -1.32
C THR A 433 10.29 2.65 -0.65
N PRO A 434 11.52 2.87 -0.16
CA PRO A 434 12.74 2.05 -0.34
C PRO A 434 12.94 0.97 0.72
N GLY A 435 12.09 0.88 1.74
CA GLY A 435 12.29 -0.03 2.87
C GLY A 435 12.52 -1.47 2.48
N ASP A 436 11.81 -1.93 1.49
CA ASP A 436 11.83 -3.32 1.08
C ASP A 436 13.04 -3.71 0.25
N VAL A 437 13.85 -2.76 -0.19
CA VAL A 437 15.08 -3.05 -0.93
C VAL A 437 16.34 -2.98 -0.07
N ASP A 438 16.30 -2.38 1.12
CA ASP A 438 17.49 -2.20 1.98
C ASP A 438 17.27 -2.41 3.49
N GLY A 439 16.02 -2.58 3.94
CA GLY A 439 15.64 -2.72 5.35
C GLY A 439 15.67 -4.15 5.90
N TRP A 440 15.79 -5.16 5.06
CA TRP A 440 15.61 -6.57 5.43
C TRP A 440 16.91 -7.34 5.56
N ALA A 441 17.86 -6.82 6.31
CA ALA A 441 19.18 -7.43 6.46
C ALA A 441 19.12 -8.84 7.09
N ASP A 442 19.78 -9.80 6.44
CA ASP A 442 20.04 -11.14 6.99
C ASP A 442 21.48 -11.31 7.50
N ALA A 443 21.82 -12.52 7.92
CA ALA A 443 23.14 -12.83 8.43
C ALA A 443 24.25 -12.79 7.36
N ASP A 444 23.89 -12.92 6.10
CA ASP A 444 24.79 -12.91 4.94
C ASP A 444 24.91 -11.51 4.31
N GLY A 445 24.21 -10.52 4.88
CA GLY A 445 24.23 -9.14 4.42
C GLY A 445 23.32 -8.84 3.23
N ARG A 446 22.40 -9.75 2.87
CA ARG A 446 21.36 -9.47 1.88
C ARG A 446 20.29 -8.61 2.54
N VAL A 447 19.88 -7.52 1.90
CA VAL A 447 18.99 -6.51 2.50
C VAL A 447 17.66 -6.36 1.81
N SER A 448 17.51 -6.86 0.58
CA SER A 448 16.28 -6.71 -0.21
C SER A 448 15.27 -7.82 0.08
N PHE A 449 14.05 -7.44 0.45
CA PHE A 449 12.96 -8.41 0.58
C PHE A 449 12.71 -9.13 -0.75
N LEU A 450 12.52 -8.37 -1.84
CA LEU A 450 12.27 -8.94 -3.16
C LEU A 450 13.41 -9.86 -3.60
N GLY A 451 14.66 -9.44 -3.43
CA GLY A 451 15.82 -10.26 -3.78
C GLY A 451 15.85 -11.60 -3.05
N ARG A 452 15.63 -11.57 -1.73
CA ARG A 452 15.58 -12.77 -0.89
C ARG A 452 14.39 -13.67 -1.23
N PHE A 453 13.23 -13.10 -1.49
CA PHE A 453 12.03 -13.81 -1.95
C PHE A 453 12.29 -14.54 -3.28
N VAL A 454 12.81 -13.84 -4.28
CA VAL A 454 13.09 -14.42 -5.61
C VAL A 454 14.16 -15.49 -5.52
N ASP A 455 15.19 -15.32 -4.70
CA ASP A 455 16.24 -16.32 -4.48
C ASP A 455 15.68 -17.59 -3.83
N TYR A 456 14.78 -17.43 -2.86
CA TYR A 456 14.08 -18.57 -2.25
C TYR A 456 13.26 -19.35 -3.29
N LEU A 457 12.46 -18.65 -4.11
CA LEU A 457 11.69 -19.31 -5.18
C LEU A 457 12.57 -20.06 -6.17
N ARG A 458 13.73 -19.51 -6.53
CA ARG A 458 14.71 -20.20 -7.40
C ARG A 458 15.26 -21.47 -6.74
N ALA A 459 15.65 -21.37 -5.47
CA ALA A 459 16.20 -22.52 -4.73
C ALA A 459 15.19 -23.66 -4.59
N HIS A 460 13.90 -23.33 -4.51
CA HIS A 460 12.81 -24.28 -4.35
C HIS A 460 12.10 -24.67 -5.66
N HIS A 461 12.69 -24.31 -6.82
CA HIS A 461 12.11 -24.57 -8.15
C HIS A 461 10.66 -24.09 -8.31
N ALA A 462 10.36 -22.93 -7.75
CA ALA A 462 9.01 -22.34 -7.72
C ALA A 462 8.92 -20.98 -8.44
N LEU A 463 9.99 -20.52 -9.11
CA LEU A 463 10.01 -19.23 -9.79
C LEU A 463 8.95 -19.15 -10.92
N GLN A 464 8.59 -20.27 -11.53
CA GLN A 464 7.53 -20.33 -12.55
C GLN A 464 6.13 -20.03 -11.98
N ASP A 465 5.93 -20.14 -10.68
CA ASP A 465 4.68 -19.82 -10.01
C ASP A 465 4.55 -18.30 -9.74
N PHE A 466 5.62 -17.53 -9.95
CA PHE A 466 5.66 -16.09 -9.83
C PHE A 466 5.35 -15.43 -11.17
N SER A 467 4.05 -15.14 -11.41
CA SER A 467 3.55 -14.66 -12.70
C SER A 467 3.51 -13.14 -12.83
N PHE A 468 3.49 -12.41 -11.71
CA PHE A 468 3.54 -10.95 -11.66
C PHE A 468 4.08 -10.47 -10.32
N PHE A 469 4.60 -9.26 -10.33
CA PHE A 469 5.02 -8.52 -9.13
C PHE A 469 4.00 -7.42 -8.83
N SER A 470 3.67 -7.19 -7.56
CA SER A 470 2.81 -6.10 -7.14
C SER A 470 3.39 -5.33 -5.96
N PHE A 471 3.04 -4.05 -5.90
CA PHE A 471 3.38 -3.13 -4.81
C PHE A 471 2.39 -1.97 -4.78
N GLU A 472 2.43 -1.20 -3.71
CA GLU A 472 1.62 -0.01 -3.49
C GLU A 472 2.44 1.26 -3.69
N HIS A 473 1.78 2.36 -3.99
CA HIS A 473 2.43 3.65 -4.12
C HIS A 473 1.61 4.77 -3.51
N TYR A 474 2.04 5.16 -2.33
CA TYR A 474 1.50 6.29 -1.57
C TYR A 474 2.61 7.31 -1.32
N PRO A 475 2.84 8.26 -2.21
CA PRO A 475 4.00 9.17 -2.14
C PRO A 475 4.03 10.00 -0.87
N CYS A 476 2.88 10.14 -0.21
CA CYS A 476 2.72 10.94 0.98
C CYS A 476 2.80 10.17 2.30
N MET A 477 2.77 8.85 2.26
CA MET A 477 2.90 8.04 3.47
C MET A 477 4.36 7.91 3.88
N GLY A 478 4.73 8.63 4.92
CA GLY A 478 6.03 8.52 5.56
C GLY A 478 7.20 9.21 4.89
N THR A 479 6.98 9.95 3.85
CA THR A 479 7.97 10.88 3.31
C THR A 479 7.54 12.31 3.60
N HIS A 480 8.48 13.20 3.87
CA HIS A 480 8.22 14.64 4.04
C HIS A 480 7.91 15.36 2.71
N LEU A 481 7.56 14.61 1.67
CA LEU A 481 7.39 15.09 0.30
C LEU A 481 5.98 15.58 0.01
N CYS A 482 5.06 15.49 0.97
CA CYS A 482 3.67 15.83 0.76
C CYS A 482 3.23 17.01 1.57
N GLY A 483 2.56 17.91 0.92
CA GLY A 483 1.94 19.10 1.51
C GLY A 483 2.09 20.34 0.67
N ASP A 484 3.12 20.45 -0.15
CA ASP A 484 3.30 21.57 -1.06
C ASP A 484 3.18 21.15 -2.53
N TRP A 485 3.03 22.15 -3.34
CA TRP A 485 2.92 21.99 -4.79
C TRP A 485 4.21 21.45 -5.41
N ASP A 486 5.36 21.80 -4.84
CA ASP A 486 6.66 21.37 -5.35
C ASP A 486 6.84 19.83 -5.33
N SER A 487 6.05 19.11 -4.51
CA SER A 487 6.08 17.65 -4.47
C SER A 487 5.55 16.98 -5.74
N LEU A 488 4.67 17.66 -6.49
CA LEU A 488 4.16 17.15 -7.77
C LEU A 488 5.26 17.04 -8.83
N ASP A 489 6.24 17.96 -8.83
CA ASP A 489 7.32 17.96 -9.82
C ASP A 489 8.23 16.74 -9.68
N MET A 490 8.29 16.17 -8.47
CA MET A 490 9.15 15.01 -8.15
C MET A 490 8.51 13.67 -8.48
N GLU A 491 7.18 13.60 -8.66
CA GLU A 491 6.44 12.32 -8.81
C GLU A 491 6.97 11.43 -9.94
N PRO A 492 7.21 11.90 -11.18
CA PRO A 492 7.74 11.04 -12.24
C PRO A 492 9.15 10.52 -11.94
N GLY A 493 9.98 11.33 -11.30
CA GLY A 493 11.30 10.93 -10.83
C GLY A 493 11.21 9.86 -9.75
N TRP A 494 10.29 9.99 -8.82
CA TRP A 494 10.02 9.04 -7.75
C TRP A 494 9.54 7.70 -8.30
N VAL A 495 8.56 7.68 -9.21
CA VAL A 495 8.08 6.46 -9.89
C VAL A 495 9.22 5.74 -10.59
N ASN A 496 10.05 6.46 -11.34
CA ASN A 496 11.20 5.86 -12.01
C ASN A 496 12.19 5.26 -11.02
N HIS A 497 12.45 5.94 -9.91
CA HIS A 497 13.34 5.46 -8.86
C HIS A 497 12.82 4.16 -8.23
N VAL A 498 11.55 4.12 -7.84
CA VAL A 498 10.90 2.94 -7.26
C VAL A 498 10.96 1.75 -8.21
N VAL A 499 10.54 1.93 -9.45
CA VAL A 499 10.56 0.84 -10.45
C VAL A 499 11.98 0.35 -10.75
N GLN A 500 12.96 1.27 -10.80
CA GLN A 500 14.34 0.89 -10.99
C GLN A 500 14.91 0.14 -9.78
N ALA A 501 14.56 0.55 -8.56
CA ALA A 501 14.95 -0.14 -7.34
C ALA A 501 14.50 -1.61 -7.34
N TRP A 502 13.26 -1.88 -7.74
CA TRP A 502 12.76 -3.26 -7.88
C TRP A 502 13.54 -4.05 -8.94
N LYS A 503 13.81 -3.47 -10.10
CA LYS A 503 14.61 -4.12 -11.17
C LYS A 503 16.03 -4.44 -10.71
N ASP A 504 16.67 -3.53 -10.01
CA ASP A 504 18.03 -3.70 -9.50
C ASP A 504 18.10 -4.74 -8.38
N ASN A 505 17.00 -4.97 -7.68
CA ASN A 505 16.88 -5.94 -6.59
C ASN A 505 16.29 -7.29 -7.01
N GLY A 506 16.31 -7.61 -8.29
CA GLY A 506 16.09 -8.98 -8.77
C GLY A 506 14.70 -9.26 -9.35
N LEU A 507 13.87 -8.24 -9.59
CA LEU A 507 12.63 -8.42 -10.35
C LEU A 507 12.96 -8.99 -11.74
N PRO A 508 12.47 -10.20 -12.08
CA PRO A 508 12.79 -10.80 -13.38
C PRO A 508 12.20 -9.97 -14.53
N ALA A 509 12.98 -9.69 -15.55
CA ALA A 509 12.63 -8.79 -16.65
C ALA A 509 11.40 -9.23 -17.47
N ASN A 510 11.04 -10.49 -17.42
CA ASN A 510 9.88 -11.07 -18.12
C ASN A 510 8.61 -11.10 -17.25
N ILE A 511 8.66 -10.67 -15.99
CA ILE A 511 7.54 -10.63 -15.09
C ILE A 511 6.96 -9.21 -15.11
N PRO A 512 5.65 -9.03 -15.46
CA PRO A 512 5.01 -7.74 -15.38
C PRO A 512 4.88 -7.28 -13.92
N PHE A 513 4.94 -5.98 -13.71
CA PHE A 513 4.65 -5.39 -12.41
C PHE A 513 3.37 -4.56 -12.46
N PHE A 514 2.65 -4.57 -11.34
CA PHE A 514 1.41 -3.83 -11.15
C PHE A 514 1.52 -2.98 -9.89
N MET A 515 0.98 -1.80 -9.97
CA MET A 515 0.73 -1.01 -8.79
C MET A 515 -0.73 -1.25 -8.37
N THR A 516 -0.91 -1.97 -7.27
CA THR A 516 -2.22 -2.52 -6.87
C THR A 516 -2.98 -1.63 -5.91
N GLU A 517 -2.29 -0.66 -5.31
CA GLU A 517 -2.88 0.44 -4.58
C GLU A 517 -2.11 1.74 -4.79
N GLY A 518 -2.81 2.84 -4.86
CA GLY A 518 -2.20 4.16 -4.87
C GLY A 518 -3.20 5.28 -4.75
N ASN A 519 -2.85 6.26 -3.93
CA ASN A 519 -3.59 7.50 -3.74
C ASN A 519 -2.69 8.59 -3.16
N ASP A 520 -3.06 9.85 -3.39
CA ASP A 520 -2.51 11.00 -2.68
C ASP A 520 -3.30 11.19 -1.37
N LEU A 521 -2.74 10.72 -0.26
CA LEU A 521 -3.35 10.81 1.07
C LEU A 521 -2.90 12.03 1.88
N GLY A 522 -2.26 13.02 1.24
CA GLY A 522 -1.80 14.26 1.87
C GLY A 522 -2.94 15.07 2.50
N GLU A 523 -2.64 15.84 3.55
CA GLU A 523 -3.62 16.68 4.25
C GLU A 523 -4.31 17.66 3.28
N GLY A 524 -5.65 17.62 3.21
CA GLY A 524 -6.46 18.46 2.33
C GLY A 524 -6.41 18.11 0.85
N SER A 525 -5.57 17.16 0.45
CA SER A 525 -5.30 16.81 -0.93
C SER A 525 -6.50 16.20 -1.67
N PRO A 526 -7.30 15.29 -1.10
CA PRO A 526 -8.34 14.57 -1.86
C PRO A 526 -9.38 15.46 -2.53
N HIS A 527 -9.55 16.70 -2.07
CA HIS A 527 -10.54 17.64 -2.59
C HIS A 527 -9.96 18.76 -3.46
N THR A 528 -8.65 18.76 -3.72
CA THR A 528 -8.00 19.81 -4.47
C THR A 528 -7.64 19.37 -5.88
N VAL A 529 -7.50 20.34 -6.79
CA VAL A 529 -6.99 20.07 -8.14
C VAL A 529 -5.60 19.42 -8.10
N LYS A 530 -4.80 19.68 -7.05
CA LYS A 530 -3.50 19.03 -6.85
C LYS A 530 -3.60 17.51 -6.91
N SER A 531 -4.60 16.90 -6.26
CA SER A 531 -4.79 15.45 -6.26
C SER A 531 -5.18 14.89 -7.64
N ALA A 532 -5.89 15.69 -8.43
CA ALA A 532 -6.21 15.35 -9.81
C ALA A 532 -4.96 15.34 -10.71
N LEU A 533 -4.10 16.36 -10.56
CA LEU A 533 -2.83 16.43 -11.27
C LEU A 533 -1.91 15.28 -10.89
N TRP A 534 -1.80 15.00 -9.59
CA TRP A 534 -1.04 13.86 -9.09
C TRP A 534 -1.51 12.55 -9.73
N LEU A 535 -2.81 12.26 -9.72
CA LEU A 535 -3.35 11.02 -10.30
C LEU A 535 -3.00 10.87 -11.78
N ALA A 536 -3.14 11.95 -12.56
CA ALA A 536 -2.85 11.91 -13.99
C ALA A 536 -1.35 11.71 -14.24
N ASP A 537 -0.49 12.43 -13.51
CA ASP A 537 0.96 12.33 -13.61
C ASP A 537 1.48 10.95 -13.19
N TYR A 538 0.99 10.45 -12.05
CA TYR A 538 1.28 9.13 -11.51
C TYR A 538 0.92 8.01 -12.51
N VAL A 539 -0.31 8.00 -13.05
CA VAL A 539 -0.74 7.01 -14.05
C VAL A 539 0.14 7.07 -15.28
N GLY A 540 0.42 8.28 -15.79
CA GLY A 540 1.28 8.50 -16.94
C GLY A 540 2.72 8.00 -16.69
N ALA A 541 3.29 8.32 -15.54
CA ALA A 541 4.64 7.94 -15.15
C ALA A 541 4.78 6.41 -14.96
N MET A 542 3.86 5.77 -14.23
CA MET A 542 3.85 4.31 -14.03
C MET A 542 3.74 3.56 -15.35
N MET A 543 2.82 3.97 -16.21
CA MET A 543 2.68 3.34 -17.52
C MET A 543 3.92 3.58 -18.39
N THR A 544 4.57 4.75 -18.29
CA THR A 544 5.84 5.05 -19.01
C THR A 544 7.00 4.19 -18.48
N ALA A 545 7.03 3.89 -17.18
CA ALA A 545 8.02 3.01 -16.56
C ALA A 545 7.83 1.52 -16.94
N GLY A 546 6.73 1.19 -17.63
CA GLY A 546 6.44 -0.15 -18.13
C GLY A 546 5.51 -0.99 -17.25
N ALA A 547 4.73 -0.36 -16.38
CA ALA A 547 3.73 -1.07 -15.57
C ALA A 547 2.74 -1.84 -16.46
N GLY A 548 2.36 -3.05 -16.03
CA GLY A 548 1.29 -3.84 -16.63
C GLY A 548 -0.09 -3.25 -16.34
N GLY A 549 -0.20 -2.48 -15.26
CA GLY A 549 -1.40 -1.75 -14.89
C GLY A 549 -1.26 -1.02 -13.56
N THR A 550 -2.23 -0.13 -13.31
CA THR A 550 -2.37 0.66 -12.09
C THR A 550 -3.79 0.55 -11.56
N TYR A 551 -3.94 0.45 -10.24
CA TYR A 551 -5.23 0.39 -9.56
C TYR A 551 -5.35 1.54 -8.57
N TYR A 552 -6.31 2.42 -8.79
CA TYR A 552 -6.61 3.53 -7.90
C TYR A 552 -7.27 3.03 -6.60
N PHE A 553 -6.75 3.43 -5.46
CA PHE A 553 -7.32 3.16 -4.15
C PHE A 553 -7.96 4.44 -3.56
N HIS A 554 -9.23 4.51 -3.17
CA HIS A 554 -10.19 3.44 -3.03
C HIS A 554 -11.36 3.65 -4.02
N TYR A 555 -11.60 2.70 -4.91
CA TYR A 555 -12.64 2.82 -5.95
C TYR A 555 -14.02 2.49 -5.41
N ILE A 556 -14.50 3.32 -4.49
CA ILE A 556 -15.83 3.22 -3.86
C ILE A 556 -16.49 4.58 -3.73
N ALA A 557 -17.77 4.58 -3.36
CA ALA A 557 -18.47 5.75 -2.86
C ALA A 557 -18.34 5.86 -1.33
N SER A 558 -18.20 7.08 -0.83
CA SER A 558 -18.20 7.38 0.61
C SER A 558 -19.51 8.03 1.03
N PRO A 559 -20.03 7.76 2.26
CA PRO A 559 -21.17 8.47 2.78
C PRO A 559 -20.76 9.88 3.19
N GLY A 560 -21.27 10.87 2.46
CA GLY A 560 -21.00 12.28 2.73
C GLY A 560 -19.59 12.75 2.32
N PRO A 561 -19.36 14.06 2.33
CA PRO A 561 -18.08 14.64 1.92
C PRO A 561 -16.96 14.31 2.91
N GLY A 562 -15.74 14.24 2.42
CA GLY A 562 -14.54 14.06 3.23
C GLY A 562 -14.14 12.60 3.51
N GLY A 563 -14.80 11.61 2.86
CA GLY A 563 -14.35 10.22 2.88
C GLY A 563 -13.21 9.96 1.90
N ARG A 564 -12.52 8.82 2.03
CA ARG A 564 -11.48 8.36 1.09
C ARG A 564 -12.04 7.80 -0.22
N GLY A 565 -13.38 7.79 -0.39
CA GLY A 565 -14.03 7.28 -1.60
C GLY A 565 -13.77 8.16 -2.81
N PHE A 566 -13.84 7.54 -3.95
CA PHE A 566 -13.65 8.16 -5.25
C PHE A 566 -14.74 9.21 -5.58
N LEU A 567 -15.90 9.04 -5.00
CA LEU A 567 -17.00 9.99 -4.97
C LEU A 567 -17.70 9.95 -3.62
N SER A 568 -18.49 10.97 -3.31
CA SER A 568 -19.34 11.02 -2.12
C SER A 568 -20.80 10.95 -2.51
N VAL A 569 -21.64 10.40 -1.63
CA VAL A 569 -23.09 10.30 -1.84
C VAL A 569 -23.80 10.80 -0.59
N ASP A 570 -24.79 11.67 -0.78
CA ASP A 570 -25.65 12.17 0.30
C ASP A 570 -26.79 11.19 0.67
N GLU A 571 -27.58 11.53 1.68
CA GLU A 571 -28.73 10.72 2.12
C GLU A 571 -29.81 10.57 1.06
N GLN A 572 -29.82 11.40 0.03
CA GLN A 572 -30.74 11.38 -1.11
C GLN A 572 -30.15 10.65 -2.32
N ASN A 573 -28.96 10.06 -2.20
CA ASN A 573 -28.19 9.42 -3.24
C ASN A 573 -27.71 10.37 -4.36
N HIS A 574 -27.50 11.64 -4.07
CA HIS A 574 -26.84 12.54 -5.01
C HIS A 574 -25.32 12.40 -4.87
N ALA A 575 -24.67 12.16 -5.99
CA ALA A 575 -23.22 12.01 -6.06
C ALA A 575 -22.54 13.39 -6.13
N THR A 576 -21.46 13.54 -5.36
CA THR A 576 -20.49 14.63 -5.48
C THR A 576 -19.15 14.03 -5.89
N TYR A 577 -18.63 14.49 -7.01
CA TYR A 577 -17.43 13.91 -7.59
C TYR A 577 -16.17 14.55 -7.01
N SER A 578 -15.17 13.73 -6.69
CA SER A 578 -13.85 14.22 -6.34
C SER A 578 -13.12 14.77 -7.57
N PRO A 579 -12.12 15.64 -7.43
CA PRO A 579 -11.31 16.09 -8.56
C PRO A 579 -10.56 14.92 -9.21
N GLN A 580 -10.21 13.88 -8.44
CA GLN A 580 -9.61 12.64 -8.96
C GLN A 580 -10.60 11.86 -9.86
N TYR A 581 -11.89 11.82 -9.50
CA TYR A 581 -12.93 11.25 -10.36
C TYR A 581 -12.99 11.96 -11.71
N LEU A 582 -13.00 13.30 -11.70
CA LEU A 582 -13.05 14.11 -12.91
C LEU A 582 -11.76 13.98 -13.75
N ALA A 583 -10.59 13.92 -13.10
CA ALA A 583 -9.33 13.62 -13.78
C ALA A 583 -9.33 12.23 -14.43
N THR A 584 -9.93 11.24 -13.76
CA THR A 584 -10.06 9.89 -14.34
C THR A 584 -10.86 9.91 -15.64
N GLN A 585 -11.90 10.72 -15.74
CA GLN A 585 -12.61 10.88 -17.01
C GLN A 585 -11.72 11.48 -18.12
N VAL A 586 -10.82 12.40 -17.77
CA VAL A 586 -9.83 12.93 -18.73
C VAL A 586 -8.89 11.80 -19.19
N ILE A 587 -8.40 11.00 -18.28
CA ILE A 587 -7.51 9.86 -18.58
C ILE A 587 -8.22 8.83 -19.46
N THR A 588 -9.38 8.35 -19.02
CA THR A 588 -10.05 7.18 -19.61
C THR A 588 -10.83 7.47 -20.88
N GLN A 589 -11.29 8.72 -21.09
CA GLN A 589 -12.15 9.09 -22.21
C GLN A 589 -11.43 9.95 -23.25
N GLU A 590 -10.43 10.74 -22.82
CA GLU A 590 -9.76 11.70 -23.70
C GLU A 590 -8.34 11.28 -24.04
N TRP A 591 -7.52 10.92 -23.04
CA TRP A 591 -6.15 10.49 -23.29
C TRP A 591 -6.12 9.14 -24.03
N VAL A 592 -6.84 8.15 -23.53
CA VAL A 592 -6.98 6.86 -24.19
C VAL A 592 -8.38 6.70 -24.81
N GLN A 593 -8.60 5.65 -25.58
CA GLN A 593 -9.94 5.22 -25.97
C GLN A 593 -10.47 4.18 -24.97
N PRO A 594 -11.75 4.28 -24.54
CA PRO A 594 -12.36 3.31 -23.63
C PRO A 594 -12.71 1.98 -24.36
N VAL A 595 -11.71 1.35 -24.96
CA VAL A 595 -11.86 0.11 -25.73
C VAL A 595 -10.78 -0.90 -25.34
N ASP A 596 -11.13 -2.19 -25.41
CA ASP A 596 -10.18 -3.28 -25.16
C ASP A 596 -9.28 -3.51 -26.40
N LYS A 597 -8.47 -2.50 -26.72
CA LYS A 597 -7.49 -2.54 -27.80
C LYS A 597 -6.17 -1.93 -27.33
N VAL A 598 -5.08 -2.39 -27.95
CA VAL A 598 -3.74 -1.93 -27.61
C VAL A 598 -3.54 -0.48 -28.01
N HIS A 599 -3.06 0.30 -27.06
CA HIS A 599 -2.50 1.63 -27.20
C HIS A 599 -0.98 1.53 -27.05
N LYS A 600 -0.24 2.40 -27.75
CA LYS A 600 1.23 2.47 -27.61
C LYS A 600 1.61 3.78 -26.96
N LEU A 601 2.31 3.71 -25.84
CA LEU A 601 2.82 4.86 -25.10
C LEU A 601 4.27 5.12 -25.50
N TYR A 602 4.61 6.38 -25.68
CA TYR A 602 5.93 6.80 -26.08
C TYR A 602 6.55 7.73 -25.04
N LYS A 603 7.86 7.87 -25.03
CA LYS A 603 8.55 8.77 -24.13
C LYS A 603 8.44 10.22 -24.64
N ALA A 604 8.23 11.14 -23.73
CA ALA A 604 8.34 12.57 -24.01
C ALA A 604 9.27 13.26 -23.00
N THR A 605 9.72 14.46 -23.33
CA THR A 605 10.48 15.36 -22.46
C THR A 605 10.00 16.79 -22.67
N SER A 606 10.03 17.57 -21.60
CA SER A 606 9.74 19.00 -21.60
C SER A 606 11.00 19.80 -21.30
N ASP A 607 11.11 21.00 -21.84
CA ASP A 607 12.17 21.97 -21.50
C ASP A 607 11.74 22.96 -20.41
N VAL A 608 10.51 22.81 -19.88
CA VAL A 608 10.00 23.61 -18.77
C VAL A 608 10.31 22.89 -17.45
N LEU A 609 11.34 23.37 -16.78
CA LEU A 609 11.90 22.71 -15.60
C LEU A 609 11.82 23.60 -14.36
N ASP A 610 11.72 23.00 -13.21
CA ASP A 610 11.92 23.65 -11.92
C ASP A 610 13.42 23.95 -11.66
N ARG A 611 13.72 24.60 -10.54
CA ARG A 611 15.10 24.92 -10.13
C ARG A 611 15.97 23.67 -9.85
N ASN A 612 15.37 22.52 -9.66
CA ASN A 612 16.05 21.25 -9.36
C ASN A 612 16.22 20.39 -10.63
N GLY A 613 15.61 20.81 -11.75
CA GLY A 613 15.66 20.10 -13.02
C GLY A 613 14.52 19.11 -13.23
N ASN A 614 13.49 19.12 -12.38
CA ASN A 614 12.28 18.33 -12.59
C ASN A 614 11.36 19.01 -13.61
N GLU A 615 10.63 18.23 -14.38
CA GLU A 615 9.68 18.75 -15.37
C GLU A 615 8.44 19.33 -14.67
N ILE A 616 8.23 20.65 -14.79
CA ILE A 616 7.00 21.32 -14.37
C ILE A 616 5.85 20.95 -15.29
N ILE A 617 6.13 20.73 -16.58
CA ILE A 617 5.18 20.22 -17.55
C ILE A 617 5.59 18.80 -17.90
N THR A 618 4.78 17.83 -17.55
CA THR A 618 4.95 16.43 -17.98
C THR A 618 4.06 16.10 -19.16
N ALA A 619 4.47 15.11 -19.96
CA ALA A 619 3.76 14.74 -21.18
C ALA A 619 3.74 13.22 -21.40
N TYR A 620 2.55 12.69 -21.74
CA TYR A 620 2.31 11.28 -21.94
C TYR A 620 1.64 11.03 -23.30
N PRO A 621 2.45 10.83 -24.36
CA PRO A 621 1.94 10.68 -25.73
C PRO A 621 1.56 9.21 -26.02
N VAL A 622 0.38 9.03 -26.60
CA VAL A 622 -0.18 7.71 -26.95
C VAL A 622 -0.58 7.68 -28.41
N GLU A 623 -0.14 6.65 -29.14
CA GLU A 623 -0.72 6.25 -30.42
C GLU A 623 -1.96 5.38 -30.15
N ARG A 624 -3.13 5.86 -30.54
CA ARG A 624 -4.43 5.24 -30.29
C ARG A 624 -4.82 4.24 -31.38
N PRO A 625 -5.66 3.25 -31.08
CA PRO A 625 -6.14 2.27 -32.07
C PRO A 625 -6.92 2.87 -33.25
N ASP A 626 -7.45 4.09 -33.12
CA ASP A 626 -8.12 4.83 -34.20
C ASP A 626 -7.15 5.54 -35.16
N GLY A 627 -5.84 5.36 -34.93
CA GLY A 627 -4.77 6.01 -35.72
C GLY A 627 -4.47 7.47 -35.34
N ARG A 628 -5.23 8.03 -34.41
CA ARG A 628 -4.94 9.37 -33.88
C ARG A 628 -3.89 9.30 -32.76
N TRP A 629 -3.20 10.38 -32.57
CA TRP A 629 -2.33 10.58 -31.43
C TRP A 629 -3.04 11.41 -30.35
N SER A 630 -2.82 11.05 -29.12
CA SER A 630 -3.18 11.89 -27.98
C SER A 630 -1.94 12.17 -27.12
N VAL A 631 -1.88 13.37 -26.55
CA VAL A 631 -0.84 13.75 -25.59
C VAL A 631 -1.54 14.32 -24.37
N MET A 632 -1.39 13.66 -23.23
CA MET A 632 -1.78 14.20 -21.94
C MET A 632 -0.61 15.05 -21.44
N LEU A 633 -0.87 16.34 -21.23
CA LEU A 633 0.06 17.34 -20.75
C LEU A 633 -0.42 17.78 -19.37
N ILE A 634 0.48 17.82 -18.39
CA ILE A 634 0.14 18.22 -17.04
C ILE A 634 0.99 19.43 -16.68
N ASN A 635 0.34 20.59 -16.56
CA ASN A 635 0.97 21.80 -16.07
C ASN A 635 0.88 21.83 -14.55
N LYS A 636 1.99 21.58 -13.87
CA LYS A 636 2.11 21.57 -12.41
C LYS A 636 2.44 22.93 -11.82
N ASP A 637 2.62 23.98 -12.65
CA ASP A 637 2.78 25.35 -12.16
C ASP A 637 1.46 25.87 -11.59
N GLU A 638 1.42 26.11 -10.28
CA GLU A 638 0.25 26.64 -9.58
C GLU A 638 -0.10 28.08 -10.02
N LYS A 639 0.88 28.83 -10.55
CA LYS A 639 0.79 30.29 -10.69
C LYS A 639 0.75 30.74 -12.13
N ASN A 640 1.38 30.01 -13.04
CA ASN A 640 1.59 30.48 -14.40
C ASN A 640 0.95 29.55 -15.43
N ASP A 641 0.30 30.20 -16.42
CA ASP A 641 -0.09 29.53 -17.66
C ASP A 641 1.17 29.36 -18.53
N HIS A 642 1.20 28.28 -19.29
CA HIS A 642 2.27 28.00 -20.25
C HIS A 642 1.72 27.83 -21.66
N SER A 643 2.55 28.03 -22.68
CA SER A 643 2.20 27.78 -24.09
C SER A 643 3.31 27.00 -24.75
N VAL A 644 3.04 25.73 -25.03
CA VAL A 644 4.06 24.79 -25.53
C VAL A 644 3.87 24.41 -26.99
N ARG A 645 4.99 24.12 -27.66
CA ARG A 645 4.98 23.36 -28.92
C ARG A 645 5.12 21.89 -28.65
N VAL A 646 4.35 21.06 -29.34
CA VAL A 646 4.45 19.60 -29.28
C VAL A 646 5.01 19.10 -30.60
N ARG A 647 6.20 18.48 -30.54
CA ARG A 647 6.85 17.90 -31.72
C ARG A 647 7.08 16.41 -31.52
N PHE A 648 6.91 15.65 -32.59
CA PHE A 648 7.10 14.20 -32.64
C PHE A 648 8.33 13.90 -33.46
N ASN A 649 9.42 13.52 -32.80
CA ASN A 649 10.70 13.22 -33.40
C ASN A 649 10.90 11.72 -33.53
N ASP A 650 11.41 11.29 -34.67
CA ASP A 650 11.95 9.97 -34.86
C ASP A 650 13.47 10.08 -35.01
N PRO A 651 14.25 9.85 -33.97
CA PRO A 651 15.72 9.93 -34.01
C PRO A 651 16.34 8.96 -35.00
N ALA A 652 15.71 7.82 -35.27
CA ALA A 652 16.23 6.80 -36.19
C ALA A 652 16.18 7.27 -37.65
N THR A 653 15.16 8.06 -38.01
CA THR A 653 14.98 8.57 -39.38
C THR A 653 15.29 10.06 -39.51
N GLY A 654 15.47 10.76 -38.39
CA GLY A 654 15.64 12.22 -38.34
C GLY A 654 14.38 13.04 -38.73
N LYS A 655 13.23 12.39 -38.84
CA LYS A 655 11.97 13.04 -39.20
C LYS A 655 11.31 13.65 -37.96
N THR A 656 10.81 14.86 -38.13
CA THR A 656 9.97 15.57 -37.16
C THR A 656 8.56 15.75 -37.72
N ARG A 657 7.54 15.43 -36.92
CA ARG A 657 6.14 15.61 -37.29
C ARG A 657 5.45 16.49 -36.23
N PHE A 658 4.32 17.07 -36.61
CA PHE A 658 3.50 17.92 -35.77
C PHE A 658 2.03 17.54 -35.96
N PHE A 659 1.20 17.94 -35.03
CA PHE A 659 -0.25 17.91 -35.26
C PHE A 659 -0.63 18.80 -36.41
N THR A 660 -1.60 18.39 -37.22
CA THR A 660 -2.15 19.11 -38.36
C THR A 660 -3.66 19.00 -38.42
N GLY A 661 -4.31 20.04 -38.92
CA GLY A 661 -5.76 20.13 -38.99
C GLY A 661 -6.39 20.31 -37.60
N THR A 662 -7.59 19.79 -37.42
CA THR A 662 -8.30 19.96 -36.17
C THR A 662 -7.69 19.06 -35.07
N VAL A 663 -7.29 19.69 -33.96
CA VAL A 663 -6.82 19.06 -32.75
C VAL A 663 -7.87 19.27 -31.66
N ASP A 664 -8.50 18.19 -31.19
CA ASP A 664 -9.42 18.26 -30.05
C ASP A 664 -8.60 18.53 -28.78
N ARG A 665 -9.11 19.40 -27.91
CA ARG A 665 -8.48 19.80 -26.67
C ARG A 665 -9.46 19.66 -25.52
N ALA A 666 -9.13 18.83 -24.52
CA ALA A 666 -9.85 18.73 -23.26
C ALA A 666 -8.97 19.31 -22.16
N VAL A 667 -9.57 20.05 -21.21
CA VAL A 667 -8.88 20.71 -20.11
C VAL A 667 -9.60 20.43 -18.81
N PHE A 668 -8.85 20.15 -17.74
CA PHE A 668 -9.33 20.10 -16.38
C PHE A 668 -8.35 20.80 -15.45
N GLY A 669 -8.84 21.74 -14.69
CA GLY A 669 -8.03 22.56 -13.78
C GLY A 669 -8.89 23.46 -12.89
N PRO A 670 -8.33 24.54 -12.31
CA PRO A 670 -9.05 25.44 -11.41
C PRO A 670 -10.25 26.18 -12.05
N ALA A 671 -10.30 26.25 -13.36
CA ALA A 671 -11.45 26.83 -14.06
C ALA A 671 -12.67 25.89 -14.11
N GLU A 672 -12.42 24.58 -14.00
CA GLU A 672 -13.46 23.54 -14.01
C GLU A 672 -13.80 23.05 -12.60
N TYR A 673 -12.86 23.13 -11.65
CA TYR A 673 -13.07 22.63 -10.30
C TYR A 673 -12.35 23.47 -9.25
N GLN A 674 -13.07 23.89 -8.20
CA GLN A 674 -12.48 24.55 -7.05
C GLN A 674 -13.21 24.14 -5.77
N TRP A 675 -12.46 23.61 -4.81
CA TRP A 675 -12.98 23.22 -3.50
C TRP A 675 -13.02 24.40 -2.54
N HIS A 676 -14.14 24.56 -1.84
CA HIS A 676 -14.37 25.53 -0.79
C HIS A 676 -14.66 24.80 0.52
N PRO A 677 -13.70 24.71 1.45
CA PRO A 677 -13.94 24.07 2.75
C PRO A 677 -14.89 24.92 3.58
N ASP A 678 -15.79 24.26 4.31
CA ASP A 678 -16.60 24.93 5.32
C ASP A 678 -15.72 25.46 6.46
N PRO A 679 -16.11 26.56 7.12
CA PRO A 679 -15.40 27.05 8.30
C PRO A 679 -15.34 25.95 9.37
N ASP A 680 -14.16 25.56 9.80
CA ASP A 680 -13.99 24.62 10.92
C ASP A 680 -14.06 25.40 12.25
N PRO A 681 -15.15 25.29 13.00
CA PRO A 681 -15.32 26.05 14.24
C PRO A 681 -14.30 25.68 15.33
N VAL A 682 -13.68 24.50 15.25
CA VAL A 682 -12.66 24.06 16.21
C VAL A 682 -11.29 24.59 15.83
N ALA A 683 -10.95 24.55 14.53
CA ALA A 683 -9.69 25.10 14.03
C ALA A 683 -9.65 26.63 14.16
N ASP A 684 -10.76 27.31 13.92
CA ASP A 684 -10.86 28.76 14.09
C ASP A 684 -10.77 29.19 15.57
N ALA A 685 -11.36 28.44 16.49
CA ALA A 685 -11.19 28.66 17.92
C ALA A 685 -9.76 28.42 18.41
N ALA A 686 -9.06 27.39 17.83
CA ALA A 686 -7.67 27.12 18.14
C ALA A 686 -6.71 28.19 17.57
N ARG A 687 -6.99 28.76 16.40
CA ARG A 687 -6.20 29.86 15.84
C ARG A 687 -6.38 31.18 16.59
N GLN A 688 -7.53 31.35 17.28
CA GLN A 688 -7.81 32.54 18.11
C GLN A 688 -7.25 32.39 19.53
N SER A 689 -6.95 31.18 20.00
CA SER A 689 -6.26 30.92 21.27
C SER A 689 -4.76 30.88 21.01
N ALA A 690 -4.04 31.96 21.40
CA ALA A 690 -2.59 32.10 21.25
C ALA A 690 -1.77 31.17 22.18
N VAL A 691 -2.15 29.91 22.32
CA VAL A 691 -1.37 28.89 23.02
C VAL A 691 -0.84 27.93 21.97
N PRO A 692 0.50 27.81 21.83
CA PRO A 692 1.08 26.82 20.90
C PRO A 692 0.60 25.42 21.28
N PRO A 693 0.16 24.60 20.32
CA PRO A 693 -0.16 23.23 20.63
C PRO A 693 1.08 22.51 21.17
N VAL A 694 0.98 21.97 22.37
CA VAL A 694 1.95 21.00 22.87
C VAL A 694 1.86 19.81 21.92
N ALA A 695 2.96 19.58 21.21
CA ALA A 695 3.10 18.41 20.36
C ALA A 695 3.02 17.15 21.24
N VAL A 696 1.84 16.61 21.37
CA VAL A 696 1.66 15.24 21.84
C VAL A 696 2.07 14.38 20.66
N ALA A 697 3.24 13.76 20.75
CA ALA A 697 3.66 12.72 19.83
C ALA A 697 2.56 11.64 19.83
N GLN A 698 1.79 11.60 18.74
CA GLN A 698 0.88 10.49 18.51
C GLN A 698 1.75 9.31 18.06
N PRO A 699 1.54 8.11 18.60
CA PRO A 699 2.14 6.93 18.03
C PRO A 699 1.70 6.85 16.56
N ALA A 700 2.68 6.70 15.67
CA ALA A 700 2.42 6.40 14.29
C ALA A 700 1.76 5.01 14.25
N GLY A 701 0.45 5.00 14.17
CA GLY A 701 -0.35 3.82 13.90
C GLY A 701 -0.97 4.03 12.54
N ASP A 702 -0.76 3.11 11.66
CA ASP A 702 -1.33 3.08 10.33
C ASP A 702 -2.84 3.21 10.42
N ALA A 703 -3.35 4.41 10.15
CA ALA A 703 -4.77 4.71 10.14
C ALA A 703 -5.33 4.43 8.75
N GLU A 704 -5.21 3.20 8.29
CA GLU A 704 -5.94 2.72 7.11
C GLU A 704 -7.29 2.12 7.48
N ASP A 705 -7.84 2.53 8.60
CA ASP A 705 -9.12 2.05 9.06
C ASP A 705 -10.29 2.78 8.41
N GLY A 706 -11.04 2.06 7.58
CA GLY A 706 -12.43 2.40 7.29
C GLY A 706 -13.35 2.42 8.52
N ASP A 707 -12.81 2.22 9.72
CA ASP A 707 -13.49 2.07 11.01
C ASP A 707 -13.29 3.20 12.00
N ALA A 708 -12.58 4.27 11.66
CA ALA A 708 -12.58 5.42 12.53
C ALA A 708 -14.03 5.90 12.73
N PRO A 709 -14.52 6.04 13.97
CA PRO A 709 -15.80 6.68 14.22
C PRO A 709 -15.87 7.98 13.45
N VAL A 710 -17.01 8.30 12.91
CA VAL A 710 -17.30 9.46 12.02
C VAL A 710 -16.76 10.81 12.55
N GLY A 711 -16.15 10.87 13.72
CA GLY A 711 -15.60 12.06 14.37
C GLY A 711 -14.07 12.23 14.36
N LEU A 712 -13.28 11.29 13.81
CA LEU A 712 -11.80 11.37 13.80
C LEU A 712 -11.21 11.33 12.38
N ARG A 713 -11.85 12.00 11.44
CA ARG A 713 -11.34 12.10 10.07
C ARG A 713 -10.27 13.17 10.00
N ARG A 714 -9.03 12.75 9.82
CA ARG A 714 -7.97 13.65 9.37
C ARG A 714 -8.22 13.96 7.89
N GLY A 715 -8.34 15.24 7.56
CA GLY A 715 -8.04 15.78 6.24
C GLY A 715 -9.15 15.88 5.22
N GLY A 716 -10.41 15.92 5.59
CA GLY A 716 -11.48 16.29 4.66
C GLY A 716 -12.59 16.99 5.42
N GLY A 717 -12.41 18.26 5.70
CA GLY A 717 -13.49 19.08 6.27
C GLY A 717 -14.72 19.04 5.37
N SER A 718 -15.92 19.24 5.94
CA SER A 718 -17.10 19.55 5.14
C SER A 718 -16.81 20.72 4.21
N GLY A 719 -17.41 20.74 3.03
CA GLY A 719 -17.19 21.76 2.02
C GLY A 719 -17.96 21.42 0.75
N HIS A 720 -17.78 22.24 -0.27
CA HIS A 720 -18.37 22.03 -1.57
C HIS A 720 -17.42 22.49 -2.69
N ALA A 721 -17.62 21.97 -3.88
CA ALA A 721 -16.92 22.44 -5.05
C ALA A 721 -17.76 23.49 -5.79
N ASP A 722 -17.13 24.60 -6.20
CA ASP A 722 -17.71 25.62 -7.08
C ASP A 722 -16.58 26.38 -7.81
N PRO A 723 -16.37 26.14 -9.13
CA PRO A 723 -17.09 25.17 -9.97
C PRO A 723 -16.83 23.71 -9.58
N ASP A 724 -17.76 22.82 -9.96
CA ASP A 724 -17.71 21.36 -9.76
C ASP A 724 -17.86 20.58 -11.08
N GLY A 725 -17.56 21.26 -12.16
CA GLY A 725 -17.89 20.84 -13.52
C GLY A 725 -16.93 19.80 -14.11
N PRO A 726 -17.40 19.15 -15.19
CA PRO A 726 -16.55 18.28 -15.96
C PRO A 726 -15.46 19.08 -16.70
N MET A 727 -14.49 18.35 -17.28
CA MET A 727 -13.49 18.93 -18.17
C MET A 727 -14.13 19.79 -19.27
N SER A 728 -13.52 20.92 -19.59
CA SER A 728 -13.91 21.72 -20.74
C SER A 728 -13.35 21.13 -22.05
N LYS A 729 -14.10 21.29 -23.15
CA LYS A 729 -13.74 20.76 -24.48
C LYS A 729 -13.74 21.86 -25.52
N SER A 730 -12.71 21.88 -26.34
CA SER A 730 -12.53 22.81 -27.44
C SER A 730 -11.75 22.16 -28.58
N ALA A 731 -11.48 22.91 -29.65
CA ALA A 731 -10.61 22.47 -30.73
C ALA A 731 -9.67 23.61 -31.15
N VAL A 732 -8.44 23.21 -31.51
CA VAL A 732 -7.42 24.09 -32.04
C VAL A 732 -7.13 23.71 -33.48
N MET A 733 -7.06 24.70 -34.39
CA MET A 733 -6.60 24.42 -35.75
C MET A 733 -5.08 24.45 -35.77
N ALA A 734 -4.47 23.29 -35.99
CA ALA A 734 -3.03 23.16 -36.02
C ALA A 734 -2.50 23.33 -37.47
N ASP A 735 -1.52 24.19 -37.64
CA ASP A 735 -0.82 24.49 -38.90
C ASP A 735 0.64 23.95 -38.93
N GLY A 736 0.93 22.98 -38.04
CA GLY A 736 2.22 22.32 -37.97
C GLY A 736 3.16 22.91 -36.91
N ALA A 737 4.39 23.23 -37.32
CA ALA A 737 5.48 23.57 -36.38
C ALA A 737 5.26 24.87 -35.58
N ASP A 738 4.41 25.76 -36.04
CA ASP A 738 4.17 27.07 -35.41
C ASP A 738 3.02 27.06 -34.38
N THR A 739 2.29 25.97 -34.31
CA THR A 739 1.15 25.85 -33.39
C THR A 739 1.62 25.78 -31.94
N LEU A 740 1.09 26.68 -31.13
CA LEU A 740 1.23 26.72 -29.68
C LEU A 740 -0.06 26.17 -29.03
N TYR A 741 0.11 25.43 -27.96
CA TYR A 741 -0.99 24.88 -27.16
C TYR A 741 -0.94 25.48 -25.77
N ASP A 742 -2.02 26.18 -25.40
CA ASP A 742 -2.13 26.81 -24.10
C ASP A 742 -2.45 25.79 -23.02
N LEU A 743 -1.64 25.79 -21.98
CA LEU A 743 -1.76 24.99 -20.79
C LEU A 743 -2.06 25.93 -19.61
N PRO A 744 -3.32 26.05 -19.18
CA PRO A 744 -3.63 26.82 -17.98
C PRO A 744 -2.84 26.32 -16.78
N LYS A 745 -2.56 27.21 -15.84
CA LYS A 745 -1.92 26.82 -14.57
C LYS A 745 -2.67 25.70 -13.87
N ALA A 746 -1.94 24.85 -13.20
CA ALA A 746 -2.53 23.76 -12.40
C ALA A 746 -3.53 22.92 -13.20
N SER A 747 -3.21 22.46 -14.40
CA SER A 747 -4.19 21.81 -15.27
C SER A 747 -3.68 20.54 -15.95
N ILE A 748 -4.61 19.67 -16.27
CA ILE A 748 -4.45 18.52 -17.17
C ILE A 748 -5.02 18.94 -18.52
N VAL A 749 -4.22 18.85 -19.57
CA VAL A 749 -4.64 19.15 -20.94
C VAL A 749 -4.41 17.92 -21.81
N VAL A 750 -5.44 17.45 -22.51
CA VAL A 750 -5.31 16.37 -23.50
C VAL A 750 -5.50 16.93 -24.89
N LEU A 751 -4.50 16.76 -25.75
CA LEU A 751 -4.54 17.09 -27.17
C LEU A 751 -4.72 15.83 -27.99
N ARG A 752 -5.69 15.79 -28.93
CA ARG A 752 -5.92 14.66 -29.83
C ARG A 752 -5.97 15.11 -31.28
N GLY A 753 -5.12 14.56 -32.11
CA GLY A 753 -5.05 14.96 -33.50
C GLY A 753 -4.34 13.94 -34.40
N ASN A 754 -4.23 14.29 -35.66
CA ASN A 754 -3.45 13.56 -36.65
C ASN A 754 -2.09 14.23 -36.83
N LEU A 755 -1.05 13.42 -37.06
CA LEU A 755 0.26 13.94 -37.39
C LEU A 755 0.37 14.18 -38.90
N GLY A 756 0.83 15.38 -39.29
CA GLY A 756 1.13 15.67 -40.68
C GLY A 756 2.28 14.86 -41.23
N SER A 757 2.21 14.50 -42.50
CA SER A 757 3.35 13.99 -43.23
C SER A 757 4.24 15.17 -43.62
N GLN A 758 5.50 15.21 -43.24
CA GLN A 758 6.50 16.07 -43.90
C GLN A 758 6.96 15.43 -45.21
#